data_196828aed90f900c12aaf0d2ff1fd9e2
#
_entry.id   196828aed90f900c12aaf0d2ff1fd9e2
#
_cell.length_a   1.000
_cell.length_b   1.000
_cell.length_c   1.000
_cell.angle_alpha   90.00
_cell.angle_beta   90.00
_cell.angle_gamma   90.00
#
_symmetry.space_group_name_H-M   'P 1'
#
loop_
_entity.id
_entity.type
_entity.pdbx_description
1 polymer ?
#
loop_
_entity_poly.entity_id
_entity_poly.type
_entity_poly.pdbx_seq_one_letter_code
_entity_poly.pdbx_strand_id
1 'polypeptide(L)'
;MVASLWKLVRGVRQLELHRLILALIVFCLFSMAFLAYYVSNSGQQAPLFLPHSGRLRQVKAMDNSHTDPVVLVFVESIYSQLGQEIVAILESSHFSYRTEIAPGKGDMPTLTERNRGRYALVIYENLLKYVNLDAWNRDLLDKYCMEYSVGIIGFFKANENSLLSAQLKGFPLFLHSHLGLRDYRINHNAPLLYITRPNEVEQGPLPGDDWTVFQSNHSTYEPVLLASTKSSDSQAHLGPLSAMHATVVQDLGLHDGIQRVLFGNNLSYWLHKLVFVDAIAYLTGKRLCLSLERHLLVDVDDIFVGKEGTRMKVTDVEALLNTQNKLRTLVPDFTFNLGFSGKFYHTGTDEEDRGDDMLLRHRKEFWWFPHMWSHMQPHLFHNVSVLAEQMRLNMLFAQEHGIPTDMGYAVAPHHSGVYPVHSQLYEAWKSVWGIKVTSTEEYPHLRPARYRRGFIHSGIQVLPRQTCGLFTHTIFYNEYPGGSKELDKSIRGGELFLTVLLNPISIFMTHLSNYGNDRLGLYTFESLVKFVQCWTNLRLQTLPPTQLADKYFQIFPEERDPLWQNPCQDKRHKDIWSKEKTCDRLPRFLVVGPQKTGTTALHSFLSLHPAITSSFPSPATFEEIQFFSGPNYDNGIDWYMDFFPFPSNVSTDFMFEKSANYFDTEVAPKRAAALLSRAKILAVLINPVDRAYSWYQHQRAHQDPMAINHTFQEVVTAGPASPRELIILQRRCLKPGAYATHLERWLHHYQPSQVHIVDGSQLRSNPALVMEGIQRFLGVTPIFNYTQALTYDESKGFWCQRVEGGRPKCLGKSKGRKYPDMTPESRAFLTEHYREHNMELLRLLNRLGQPLPAWLREELQSSSWS
;
A
#
# COMPACT_ATOMS: atom_id res chain seq x y z
N MET A 1 -41.07 80.85 -37.27
CA MET A 1 -40.06 80.84 -36.18
C MET A 1 -39.89 79.43 -35.50
N VAL A 2 -40.96 78.69 -35.30
CA VAL A 2 -40.90 77.37 -34.58
C VAL A 2 -40.19 76.28 -35.41
N ALA A 3 -40.33 76.23 -36.73
CA ALA A 3 -39.70 75.27 -37.62
C ALA A 3 -38.15 75.45 -37.76
N SER A 4 -37.64 76.68 -37.59
CA SER A 4 -36.19 76.96 -37.56
C SER A 4 -35.51 76.52 -36.26
N LEU A 5 -36.19 76.68 -35.14
CA LEU A 5 -35.68 76.19 -33.81
C LEU A 5 -35.56 74.67 -33.77
N TRP A 6 -36.49 73.93 -34.33
CA TRP A 6 -36.51 72.49 -34.39
C TRP A 6 -35.36 71.92 -35.27
N LYS A 7 -34.99 72.64 -36.34
CA LYS A 7 -33.80 72.23 -37.14
C LYS A 7 -32.50 72.55 -36.41
N LEU A 8 -32.43 73.63 -35.66
CA LEU A 8 -31.24 73.92 -34.84
C LEU A 8 -31.06 72.95 -33.66
N VAL A 9 -32.14 72.61 -32.96
CA VAL A 9 -32.09 71.63 -31.87
C VAL A 9 -31.76 70.24 -32.39
N ARG A 10 -32.21 69.79 -33.58
CA ARG A 10 -31.82 68.56 -34.22
C ARG A 10 -30.35 68.58 -34.65
N GLY A 11 -29.84 69.71 -35.17
CA GLY A 11 -28.43 69.87 -35.55
C GLY A 11 -27.50 69.78 -34.33
N VAL A 12 -27.86 70.41 -33.23
CA VAL A 12 -27.10 70.39 -31.99
C VAL A 12 -27.13 69.00 -31.36
N ARG A 13 -28.28 68.33 -31.34
CA ARG A 13 -28.36 66.92 -30.87
C ARG A 13 -27.56 65.93 -31.78
N GLN A 14 -27.53 66.13 -33.08
CA GLN A 14 -26.69 65.30 -33.95
C GLN A 14 -25.21 65.59 -33.76
N LEU A 15 -24.80 66.81 -33.51
CA LEU A 15 -23.41 67.17 -33.19
C LEU A 15 -22.95 66.59 -31.83
N GLU A 16 -23.83 66.63 -30.83
CA GLU A 16 -23.53 65.98 -29.54
C GLU A 16 -23.52 64.47 -29.64
N LEU A 17 -24.43 63.86 -30.42
CA LEU A 17 -24.42 62.40 -30.64
C LEU A 17 -23.14 61.94 -31.40
N HIS A 18 -22.69 62.70 -32.42
CA HIS A 18 -21.43 62.41 -33.09
C HIS A 18 -20.21 62.58 -32.21
N ARG A 19 -20.22 63.56 -31.31
CA ARG A 19 -19.14 63.73 -30.31
C ARG A 19 -19.17 62.61 -29.29
N LEU A 20 -20.35 62.15 -28.85
CA LEU A 20 -20.49 61.03 -27.93
C LEU A 20 -20.04 59.71 -28.58
N ILE A 21 -20.40 59.48 -29.86
CA ILE A 21 -19.95 58.28 -30.63
C ILE A 21 -18.43 58.34 -30.83
N LEU A 22 -17.87 59.52 -31.15
CA LEU A 22 -16.43 59.67 -31.33
C LEU A 22 -15.70 59.43 -29.99
N ALA A 23 -16.24 59.96 -28.87
CA ALA A 23 -15.67 59.71 -27.54
C ALA A 23 -15.72 58.24 -27.17
N LEU A 24 -16.81 57.54 -27.50
CA LEU A 24 -16.94 56.08 -27.27
C LEU A 24 -15.97 55.28 -28.13
N ILE A 25 -15.80 55.66 -29.40
CA ILE A 25 -14.80 55.02 -30.31
C ILE A 25 -13.39 55.24 -29.78
N VAL A 26 -13.06 56.47 -29.35
CA VAL A 26 -11.74 56.77 -28.76
C VAL A 26 -11.53 56.00 -27.48
N PHE A 27 -12.55 55.91 -26.60
CA PHE A 27 -12.50 55.09 -25.38
C PHE A 27 -12.30 53.62 -25.66
N CYS A 28 -13.02 53.04 -26.66
CA CYS A 28 -12.85 51.66 -27.10
C CYS A 28 -11.44 51.39 -27.66
N LEU A 29 -10.91 52.31 -28.46
CA LEU A 29 -9.56 52.22 -29.01
C LEU A 29 -8.51 52.31 -27.87
N PHE A 30 -8.68 53.21 -26.92
CA PHE A 30 -7.80 53.33 -25.74
C PHE A 30 -7.89 52.06 -24.86
N SER A 31 -9.11 51.54 -24.64
CA SER A 31 -9.32 50.32 -23.90
C SER A 31 -8.68 49.09 -24.57
N MET A 32 -8.83 49.00 -25.91
CA MET A 32 -8.14 47.95 -26.66
C MET A 32 -6.62 48.09 -26.67
N ALA A 33 -6.09 49.32 -26.83
CA ALA A 33 -4.68 49.60 -26.75
C ALA A 33 -4.13 49.30 -25.32
N PHE A 34 -4.88 49.65 -24.25
CA PHE A 34 -4.55 49.35 -22.87
C PHE A 34 -4.58 47.83 -22.61
N LEU A 35 -5.61 47.15 -23.15
CA LEU A 35 -5.68 45.70 -23.04
C LEU A 35 -4.54 44.99 -23.79
N ALA A 36 -4.23 45.47 -25.02
CA ALA A 36 -3.11 44.97 -25.80
C ALA A 36 -1.76 45.23 -25.09
N TYR A 37 -1.59 46.41 -24.50
CA TYR A 37 -0.41 46.76 -23.70
C TYR A 37 -0.34 45.89 -22.44
N TYR A 38 -1.46 45.68 -21.76
CA TYR A 38 -1.53 44.84 -20.54
C TYR A 38 -1.27 43.38 -20.88
N VAL A 39 -1.86 42.84 -21.93
CA VAL A 39 -1.62 41.48 -22.43
C VAL A 39 -0.19 41.32 -22.91
N SER A 40 0.36 42.31 -23.62
CA SER A 40 1.77 42.29 -24.06
C SER A 40 2.78 42.39 -22.91
N ASN A 41 2.45 43.17 -21.85
CA ASN A 41 3.31 43.28 -20.67
C ASN A 41 3.12 42.19 -19.62
N SER A 42 1.91 41.57 -19.54
CA SER A 42 1.69 40.44 -18.64
C SER A 42 2.38 39.15 -19.11
N GLY A 43 2.83 39.11 -20.37
CA GLY A 43 3.56 37.99 -20.93
C GLY A 43 5.08 38.00 -20.68
N GLN A 44 5.64 39.07 -20.12
CA GLN A 44 7.09 39.19 -19.88
C GLN A 44 7.44 39.50 -18.45
N GLN A 45 7.02 38.63 -17.52
CA GLN A 45 7.72 38.50 -16.27
C GLN A 45 8.80 37.42 -16.47
N ALA A 46 10.03 37.88 -16.75
CA ALA A 46 11.16 36.98 -16.82
C ALA A 46 11.29 36.28 -15.45
N PRO A 47 11.25 34.96 -15.38
CA PRO A 47 11.59 34.27 -14.16
C PRO A 47 13.02 34.64 -13.76
N LEU A 48 13.30 34.72 -12.47
CA LEU A 48 14.66 34.92 -11.94
C LEU A 48 15.65 33.82 -12.36
N PHE A 49 15.14 32.76 -12.94
CA PHE A 49 15.89 31.78 -13.71
C PHE A 49 15.86 32.22 -15.19
N LEU A 50 16.95 32.74 -15.69
CA LEU A 50 17.10 33.04 -17.11
C LEU A 50 16.96 31.76 -17.93
N PRO A 51 16.04 31.68 -18.92
CA PRO A 51 16.03 30.55 -19.83
C PRO A 51 17.35 30.56 -20.61
N HIS A 52 18.19 29.57 -20.36
CA HIS A 52 19.37 29.38 -21.14
C HIS A 52 19.00 28.90 -22.54
N SER A 53 18.97 29.81 -23.54
CA SER A 53 18.99 29.47 -24.96
C SER A 53 20.37 28.95 -25.34
N GLY A 54 20.74 27.80 -24.85
CA GLY A 54 21.98 27.14 -25.18
C GLY A 54 21.69 25.64 -25.33
N ARG A 55 21.93 25.13 -26.55
CA ARG A 55 21.94 23.73 -26.98
C ARG A 55 21.61 22.77 -25.86
N LEU A 56 20.46 22.05 -25.96
CA LEU A 56 20.12 20.89 -25.15
C LEU A 56 21.38 19.99 -25.04
N ARG A 57 22.17 20.19 -24.00
CA ARG A 57 23.13 19.17 -23.59
C ARG A 57 22.27 17.97 -23.21
N GLN A 58 22.44 16.86 -23.89
CA GLN A 58 21.76 15.60 -23.58
C GLN A 58 22.02 15.29 -22.11
N VAL A 59 21.01 15.52 -21.28
CA VAL A 59 21.00 15.02 -19.91
C VAL A 59 21.04 13.49 -20.05
N LYS A 60 22.04 12.86 -19.45
CA LYS A 60 22.18 11.41 -19.45
C LYS A 60 20.88 10.82 -18.92
N ALA A 61 20.21 10.01 -19.72
CA ALA A 61 19.02 9.30 -19.27
C ALA A 61 19.35 8.49 -18.00
N MET A 62 18.46 8.51 -17.00
CA MET A 62 18.66 7.74 -15.78
C MET A 62 18.53 6.25 -16.12
N ASP A 63 19.64 5.52 -16.10
CA ASP A 63 19.66 4.07 -16.21
C ASP A 63 19.95 3.49 -14.81
N ASN A 64 18.89 3.23 -14.06
CA ASN A 64 18.95 2.54 -12.77
C ASN A 64 18.40 1.10 -12.84
N SER A 65 18.53 0.46 -14.00
CA SER A 65 18.12 -0.93 -14.25
C SER A 65 18.80 -1.94 -13.31
N HIS A 66 19.97 -1.59 -12.78
CA HIS A 66 20.73 -2.40 -11.82
C HIS A 66 20.32 -2.18 -10.36
N THR A 67 19.22 -1.49 -10.09
CA THR A 67 18.65 -1.33 -8.74
C THR A 67 17.37 -2.13 -8.57
N ASP A 68 16.98 -2.39 -7.32
CA ASP A 68 15.65 -2.89 -7.02
C ASP A 68 14.64 -1.72 -7.02
N PRO A 69 13.38 -1.94 -7.43
CA PRO A 69 12.37 -0.89 -7.50
C PRO A 69 11.81 -0.54 -6.10
N VAL A 70 12.70 -0.16 -5.19
CA VAL A 70 12.40 0.18 -3.80
C VAL A 70 12.82 1.61 -3.52
N VAL A 71 12.00 2.36 -2.79
CA VAL A 71 12.29 3.73 -2.35
C VAL A 71 12.86 3.71 -0.93
N LEU A 72 14.01 4.33 -0.73
CA LEU A 72 14.57 4.56 0.61
C LEU A 72 14.10 5.94 1.12
N VAL A 73 13.40 5.96 2.25
CA VAL A 73 12.88 7.18 2.86
C VAL A 73 13.61 7.45 4.17
N PHE A 74 14.38 8.51 4.24
CA PHE A 74 14.99 8.99 5.47
C PHE A 74 14.05 9.96 6.18
N VAL A 75 13.58 9.56 7.35
CA VAL A 75 12.69 10.34 8.22
C VAL A 75 13.42 10.89 9.42
N GLU A 76 12.95 11.98 9.98
CA GLU A 76 13.48 12.51 11.26
C GLU A 76 13.01 11.67 12.45
N SER A 77 11.80 11.16 12.36
CA SER A 77 11.16 10.27 13.34
C SER A 77 10.07 9.45 12.65
N ILE A 78 9.80 8.25 13.15
CA ILE A 78 8.68 7.40 12.69
C ILE A 78 7.31 8.06 12.90
N TYR A 79 7.24 9.12 13.72
CA TYR A 79 6.02 9.88 14.01
C TYR A 79 5.96 11.21 13.24
N SER A 80 6.93 11.53 12.41
CA SER A 80 6.95 12.78 11.66
C SER A 80 5.77 12.84 10.66
N GLN A 81 5.10 13.98 10.60
CA GLN A 81 3.93 14.15 9.75
C GLN A 81 4.31 14.02 8.26
N LEU A 82 5.37 14.68 7.82
CA LEU A 82 5.80 14.64 6.43
C LEU A 82 6.27 13.23 6.03
N GLY A 83 7.00 12.53 6.90
CA GLY A 83 7.39 11.14 6.67
C GLY A 83 6.19 10.22 6.49
N GLN A 84 5.15 10.40 7.30
CA GLN A 84 3.90 9.65 7.15
C GLN A 84 3.16 10.01 5.84
N GLU A 85 3.15 11.28 5.42
CA GLU A 85 2.54 11.70 4.15
C GLU A 85 3.30 11.12 2.93
N ILE A 86 4.63 11.09 2.98
CA ILE A 86 5.47 10.45 1.95
C ILE A 86 5.14 8.96 1.83
N VAL A 87 5.17 8.25 2.96
CA VAL A 87 4.84 6.81 3.02
C VAL A 87 3.41 6.57 2.53
N ALA A 88 2.47 7.42 2.90
CA ALA A 88 1.07 7.34 2.46
C ALA A 88 0.91 7.40 0.94
N ILE A 89 1.67 8.27 0.26
CA ILE A 89 1.64 8.35 -1.20
C ILE A 89 2.29 7.11 -1.84
N LEU A 90 3.44 6.66 -1.32
CA LEU A 90 4.11 5.46 -1.82
C LEU A 90 3.24 4.22 -1.66
N GLU A 91 2.64 4.03 -0.48
CA GLU A 91 1.74 2.90 -0.19
C GLU A 91 0.49 2.93 -1.08
N SER A 92 -0.12 4.11 -1.27
CA SER A 92 -1.28 4.28 -2.15
C SER A 92 -0.94 3.99 -3.61
N SER A 93 0.27 4.31 -4.04
CA SER A 93 0.78 4.06 -5.40
C SER A 93 1.27 2.63 -5.61
N HIS A 94 1.21 1.76 -4.61
CA HIS A 94 1.75 0.40 -4.63
C HIS A 94 3.27 0.34 -4.86
N PHE A 95 4.01 1.40 -4.49
CA PHE A 95 5.46 1.43 -4.59
C PHE A 95 6.09 0.81 -3.33
N SER A 96 7.04 -0.09 -3.52
CA SER A 96 7.81 -0.66 -2.41
C SER A 96 8.72 0.40 -1.81
N TYR A 97 8.78 0.47 -0.48
CA TYR A 97 9.61 1.44 0.23
C TYR A 97 10.22 0.84 1.50
N ARG A 98 11.25 1.49 2.00
CA ARG A 98 11.84 1.27 3.30
C ARG A 98 12.08 2.60 3.99
N THR A 99 11.65 2.71 5.26
CA THR A 99 11.90 3.89 6.09
C THR A 99 13.07 3.64 7.02
N GLU A 100 13.97 4.63 7.10
CA GLU A 100 15.09 4.65 8.04
C GLU A 100 15.14 6.03 8.71
N ILE A 101 15.60 6.07 9.95
CA ILE A 101 15.87 7.36 10.60
C ILE A 101 17.14 7.93 9.98
N ALA A 102 17.11 9.21 9.58
CA ALA A 102 18.26 9.86 8.97
C ALA A 102 19.48 9.73 9.89
N PRO A 103 20.59 9.15 9.41
CA PRO A 103 21.77 8.94 10.24
C PRO A 103 22.35 10.28 10.68
N GLY A 104 22.59 10.43 11.98
CA GLY A 104 23.36 11.55 12.53
C GLY A 104 24.84 11.22 12.50
N LYS A 105 25.32 10.50 13.51
CA LYS A 105 26.67 9.91 13.59
C LYS A 105 26.64 8.38 13.49
N GLY A 106 25.52 7.80 13.04
CA GLY A 106 25.32 6.37 12.88
C GLY A 106 25.69 5.88 11.49
N ASP A 107 25.64 4.56 11.29
CA ASP A 107 25.96 3.95 10.01
C ASP A 107 24.82 4.12 9.00
N MET A 108 25.18 4.31 7.73
CA MET A 108 24.23 4.25 6.60
C MET A 108 23.66 2.83 6.47
N PRO A 109 22.36 2.67 6.12
CA PRO A 109 21.84 1.34 5.81
C PRO A 109 22.56 0.74 4.61
N THR A 110 22.60 -0.60 4.51
CA THR A 110 23.20 -1.30 3.39
C THR A 110 22.55 -0.89 2.08
N LEU A 111 23.27 -0.23 1.19
CA LEU A 111 22.78 0.31 -0.08
C LEU A 111 22.88 -0.67 -1.24
N THR A 112 23.78 -1.66 -1.17
CA THR A 112 24.04 -2.62 -2.25
C THR A 112 23.94 -4.07 -1.75
N GLU A 113 23.57 -4.98 -2.64
CA GLU A 113 23.57 -6.41 -2.41
C GLU A 113 23.99 -7.12 -3.70
N ARG A 114 25.05 -7.96 -3.64
CA ARG A 114 25.54 -8.77 -4.78
C ARG A 114 25.67 -7.98 -6.08
N ASN A 115 26.35 -6.82 -6.04
CA ASN A 115 26.52 -5.87 -7.17
C ASN A 115 25.21 -5.29 -7.74
N ARG A 116 24.14 -5.27 -6.97
CA ARG A 116 22.89 -4.54 -7.30
C ARG A 116 22.62 -3.48 -6.24
N GLY A 117 22.11 -2.35 -6.67
CA GLY A 117 21.57 -1.34 -5.76
C GLY A 117 20.25 -1.81 -5.15
N ARG A 118 20.08 -1.64 -3.86
CA ARG A 118 18.83 -2.01 -3.16
C ARG A 118 17.71 -0.98 -3.33
N TYR A 119 18.03 0.23 -3.80
CA TYR A 119 17.08 1.33 -3.87
C TYR A 119 17.17 2.06 -5.21
N ALA A 120 16.03 2.34 -5.83
CA ALA A 120 15.93 3.08 -7.08
C ALA A 120 15.78 4.60 -6.87
N LEU A 121 15.44 5.03 -5.66
CA LEU A 121 15.21 6.43 -5.28
C LEU A 121 15.50 6.62 -3.81
N VAL A 122 16.05 7.77 -3.45
CA VAL A 122 16.25 8.20 -2.06
C VAL A 122 15.41 9.45 -1.78
N ILE A 123 14.68 9.47 -0.66
CA ILE A 123 13.88 10.61 -0.23
C ILE A 123 14.35 11.05 1.15
N TYR A 124 14.66 12.34 1.29
CA TYR A 124 14.94 12.96 2.58
C TYR A 124 13.77 13.85 3.00
N GLU A 125 13.11 13.49 4.09
CA GLU A 125 12.08 14.32 4.72
C GLU A 125 12.59 15.73 5.07
N ASN A 126 13.84 15.82 5.47
CA ASN A 126 14.54 17.09 5.73
C ASN A 126 15.85 17.12 4.95
N LEU A 127 15.92 18.01 3.94
CA LEU A 127 17.07 18.19 3.08
C LEU A 127 18.35 18.52 3.89
N LEU A 128 18.22 19.24 5.00
CA LEU A 128 19.38 19.61 5.84
C LEU A 128 20.05 18.38 6.47
N LYS A 129 19.33 17.28 6.68
CA LYS A 129 19.92 16.02 7.16
C LYS A 129 20.87 15.41 6.13
N TYR A 130 20.52 15.50 4.83
CA TYR A 130 21.40 15.08 3.73
C TYR A 130 22.64 15.99 3.61
N VAL A 131 22.43 17.31 3.66
CA VAL A 131 23.52 18.30 3.51
C VAL A 131 24.52 18.22 4.68
N ASN A 132 24.03 17.89 5.88
CA ASN A 132 24.84 17.83 7.11
C ASN A 132 25.29 16.40 7.47
N LEU A 133 25.19 15.43 6.54
CA LEU A 133 25.82 14.14 6.73
C LEU A 133 27.31 14.30 7.00
N ASP A 134 27.88 13.43 7.81
CA ASP A 134 29.34 13.35 7.95
C ASP A 134 29.98 12.95 6.61
N ALA A 135 31.27 13.26 6.47
CA ALA A 135 31.98 13.10 5.20
C ALA A 135 31.96 11.66 4.67
N TRP A 136 32.00 10.67 5.56
CA TRP A 136 31.98 9.25 5.18
C TRP A 136 30.62 8.82 4.63
N ASN A 137 29.55 9.05 5.37
CA ASN A 137 28.19 8.70 4.96
C ASN A 137 27.76 9.48 3.72
N ARG A 138 28.20 10.74 3.59
CA ARG A 138 27.93 11.56 2.41
C ARG A 138 28.62 10.98 1.17
N ASP A 139 29.91 10.66 1.25
CA ASP A 139 30.66 10.08 0.13
C ASP A 139 30.10 8.72 -0.28
N LEU A 140 29.73 7.88 0.69
CA LEU A 140 29.10 6.58 0.43
C LEU A 140 27.79 6.72 -0.33
N LEU A 141 26.90 7.61 0.11
CA LEU A 141 25.60 7.83 -0.54
C LEU A 141 25.76 8.46 -1.92
N ASP A 142 26.61 9.49 -2.05
CA ASP A 142 26.83 10.19 -3.33
C ASP A 142 27.48 9.24 -4.36
N LYS A 143 28.43 8.40 -3.99
CA LYS A 143 28.98 7.34 -4.84
C LYS A 143 27.92 6.34 -5.29
N TYR A 144 27.07 5.88 -4.36
CA TYR A 144 25.94 5.02 -4.68
C TYR A 144 25.00 5.66 -5.71
N CYS A 145 24.61 6.92 -5.49
CA CYS A 145 23.72 7.65 -6.39
C CYS A 145 24.33 7.82 -7.79
N MET A 146 25.65 8.09 -7.88
CA MET A 146 26.34 8.22 -9.17
C MET A 146 26.51 6.89 -9.89
N GLU A 147 26.89 5.82 -9.16
CA GLU A 147 27.16 4.50 -9.74
C GLU A 147 25.88 3.84 -10.29
N TYR A 148 24.79 3.92 -9.52
CA TYR A 148 23.51 3.29 -9.87
C TYR A 148 22.49 4.25 -10.50
N SER A 149 22.88 5.50 -10.80
CA SER A 149 21.99 6.54 -11.34
C SER A 149 20.72 6.76 -10.48
N VAL A 150 20.88 6.83 -9.16
CA VAL A 150 19.80 7.00 -8.21
C VAL A 150 19.58 8.48 -7.89
N GLY A 151 18.35 8.97 -8.06
CA GLY A 151 17.99 10.35 -7.76
C GLY A 151 17.65 10.57 -6.30
N ILE A 152 17.60 11.85 -5.90
CA ILE A 152 17.23 12.26 -4.53
C ILE A 152 16.07 13.26 -4.57
N ILE A 153 15.04 13.03 -3.72
CA ILE A 153 14.01 14.03 -3.42
C ILE A 153 14.29 14.60 -2.03
N GLY A 154 14.28 15.92 -1.88
CA GLY A 154 14.48 16.58 -0.60
C GLY A 154 13.44 17.65 -0.32
N PHE A 155 13.03 17.76 0.94
CA PHE A 155 12.10 18.78 1.40
C PHE A 155 12.81 19.75 2.33
N PHE A 156 12.45 21.02 2.19
CA PHE A 156 12.90 22.08 3.08
C PHE A 156 11.69 22.90 3.54
N LYS A 157 11.35 22.78 4.80
CA LYS A 157 10.35 23.61 5.45
C LYS A 157 11.03 24.54 6.45
N ALA A 158 10.79 25.84 6.32
CA ALA A 158 11.29 26.83 7.26
C ALA A 158 10.72 26.58 8.68
N ASN A 159 11.54 26.72 9.68
CA ASN A 159 11.17 26.71 11.10
C ASN A 159 11.68 28.00 11.78
N GLU A 160 11.32 28.21 13.04
CA GLU A 160 11.68 29.44 13.77
C GLU A 160 13.20 29.77 13.78
N ASN A 161 14.05 28.76 13.62
CA ASN A 161 15.49 28.88 13.59
C ASN A 161 16.09 29.01 12.17
N SER A 162 15.25 28.97 11.13
CA SER A 162 15.72 29.09 9.74
C SER A 162 16.13 30.52 9.42
N LEU A 163 17.29 30.66 8.76
CA LEU A 163 17.75 31.95 8.29
C LEU A 163 16.84 32.49 7.18
N LEU A 164 16.63 33.81 7.13
CA LEU A 164 15.86 34.47 6.07
C LEU A 164 16.46 34.23 4.69
N SER A 165 17.79 34.19 4.61
CA SER A 165 18.52 33.90 3.38
C SER A 165 19.80 33.13 3.71
N ALA A 166 20.05 32.03 2.99
CA ALA A 166 21.25 31.22 3.17
C ALA A 166 21.61 30.50 1.88
N GLN A 167 22.91 30.29 1.66
CA GLN A 167 23.38 29.37 0.62
C GLN A 167 23.38 27.93 1.16
N LEU A 168 22.88 27.00 0.39
CA LEU A 168 22.91 25.58 0.74
C LEU A 168 24.34 25.06 0.66
N LYS A 169 24.85 24.52 1.76
CA LYS A 169 26.26 24.06 1.87
C LYS A 169 26.57 23.02 0.79
N GLY A 170 27.56 23.29 -0.03
CA GLY A 170 28.02 22.41 -1.11
C GLY A 170 27.20 22.50 -2.41
N PHE A 171 26.27 23.43 -2.51
CA PHE A 171 25.44 23.64 -3.69
C PHE A 171 25.46 25.11 -4.15
N PRO A 172 25.47 25.40 -5.45
CA PRO A 172 25.27 26.75 -5.97
C PRO A 172 23.79 27.15 -5.92
N LEU A 173 23.15 27.02 -4.74
CA LEU A 173 21.72 27.25 -4.53
C LEU A 173 21.51 28.08 -3.26
N PHE A 174 20.77 29.17 -3.40
CA PHE A 174 20.33 30.01 -2.30
C PHE A 174 18.88 29.69 -1.92
N LEU A 175 18.60 29.72 -0.63
CA LEU A 175 17.26 29.56 -0.05
C LEU A 175 16.85 30.87 0.59
N HIS A 176 15.60 31.28 0.34
CA HIS A 176 14.97 32.42 1.02
C HIS A 176 13.69 31.89 1.68
N SER A 177 13.65 32.00 3.00
CA SER A 177 12.62 31.37 3.83
C SER A 177 11.69 32.42 4.48
N HIS A 178 10.64 31.95 5.14
CA HIS A 178 9.62 32.76 5.83
C HIS A 178 8.86 33.71 4.90
N LEU A 179 8.51 33.22 3.72
CA LEU A 179 7.81 34.01 2.72
C LEU A 179 6.33 33.69 2.65
N GLY A 180 5.52 34.73 2.56
CA GLY A 180 4.12 34.62 2.13
C GLY A 180 4.05 34.66 0.59
N LEU A 181 3.43 33.66 -0.02
CA LEU A 181 3.38 33.49 -1.47
C LEU A 181 1.96 33.52 -2.02
N ARG A 182 1.83 33.81 -3.31
CA ARG A 182 0.57 33.84 -4.07
C ARG A 182 0.79 33.43 -5.54
N ASP A 183 -0.30 33.14 -6.24
CA ASP A 183 -0.34 32.92 -7.69
C ASP A 183 0.63 31.82 -8.13
N TYR A 184 0.29 30.57 -7.80
CA TYR A 184 1.14 29.41 -7.99
C TYR A 184 1.05 28.90 -9.42
N ARG A 185 2.16 28.91 -10.12
CA ARG A 185 2.25 28.53 -11.54
C ARG A 185 3.10 27.28 -11.76
N ILE A 186 2.63 26.40 -12.63
CA ILE A 186 3.40 25.24 -13.13
C ILE A 186 4.23 25.69 -14.34
N ASN A 187 5.55 25.51 -14.28
CA ASN A 187 6.44 25.85 -15.38
C ASN A 187 6.31 24.84 -16.53
N HIS A 188 5.95 25.33 -17.72
CA HIS A 188 5.73 24.48 -18.89
C HIS A 188 6.98 23.77 -19.42
N ASN A 189 8.16 24.29 -19.12
CA ASN A 189 9.44 23.75 -19.59
C ASN A 189 10.07 22.72 -18.63
N ALA A 190 9.44 22.47 -17.47
CA ALA A 190 10.00 21.54 -16.49
C ALA A 190 10.02 20.09 -17.01
N PRO A 191 11.20 19.46 -17.15
CA PRO A 191 11.33 18.14 -17.79
C PRO A 191 10.65 17.02 -17.03
N LEU A 192 10.41 17.19 -15.73
CA LEU A 192 9.81 16.15 -14.88
C LEU A 192 8.30 16.00 -15.07
N LEU A 193 7.60 16.99 -15.67
CA LEU A 193 6.15 16.97 -15.79
C LEU A 193 5.67 15.80 -16.67
N TYR A 194 4.77 14.98 -16.11
CA TYR A 194 4.20 13.83 -16.79
C TYR A 194 2.68 13.73 -16.53
N ILE A 195 2.29 13.54 -15.28
CA ILE A 195 0.87 13.56 -14.86
C ILE A 195 0.40 15.00 -14.69
N THR A 196 1.23 15.86 -14.14
CA THR A 196 0.92 17.29 -13.93
C THR A 196 0.78 18.01 -15.26
N ARG A 197 -0.33 18.72 -15.44
CA ARG A 197 -0.58 19.50 -16.66
C ARG A 197 0.21 20.81 -16.62
N PRO A 198 1.00 21.13 -17.66
CA PRO A 198 1.79 22.37 -17.69
C PRO A 198 0.92 23.61 -17.88
N ASN A 199 1.45 24.79 -17.53
CA ASN A 199 0.86 26.13 -17.69
C ASN A 199 -0.34 26.47 -16.80
N GLU A 200 -0.80 25.56 -15.95
CA GLU A 200 -1.90 25.87 -15.03
C GLU A 200 -1.44 26.82 -13.91
N VAL A 201 -2.33 27.71 -13.49
CA VAL A 201 -2.08 28.72 -12.45
C VAL A 201 -3.19 28.68 -11.41
N GLU A 202 -2.82 28.44 -10.16
CA GLU A 202 -3.71 28.64 -9.03
C GLU A 202 -3.57 30.08 -8.53
N GLN A 203 -4.60 30.88 -8.76
CA GLN A 203 -4.62 32.30 -8.40
C GLN A 203 -4.96 32.50 -6.92
N GLY A 204 -4.39 33.51 -6.32
CA GLY A 204 -4.67 33.91 -4.95
C GLY A 204 -3.54 33.58 -3.96
N PRO A 205 -3.74 33.90 -2.68
CA PRO A 205 -2.74 33.68 -1.64
C PRO A 205 -2.59 32.20 -1.30
N LEU A 206 -1.34 31.73 -1.22
CA LEU A 206 -1.04 30.41 -0.69
C LEU A 206 -1.20 30.39 0.84
N PRO A 207 -1.51 29.21 1.43
CA PRO A 207 -1.68 29.10 2.87
C PRO A 207 -0.35 29.22 3.60
N GLY A 208 -0.34 29.94 4.73
CA GLY A 208 0.84 30.14 5.58
C GLY A 208 1.83 31.17 5.02
N ASP A 209 2.83 31.49 5.83
CA ASP A 209 3.92 32.42 5.51
C ASP A 209 5.29 31.80 5.83
N ASP A 210 5.37 30.45 5.80
CA ASP A 210 6.54 29.63 6.09
C ASP A 210 7.17 29.00 4.83
N TRP A 211 6.92 29.61 3.67
CA TRP A 211 7.45 29.13 2.39
C TRP A 211 8.92 29.46 2.21
N THR A 212 9.62 28.55 1.53
CA THR A 212 10.99 28.75 1.08
C THR A 212 11.02 28.76 -0.44
N VAL A 213 11.77 29.68 -1.02
CA VAL A 213 12.03 29.75 -2.45
C VAL A 213 13.51 29.54 -2.72
N PHE A 214 13.82 29.02 -3.89
CA PHE A 214 15.16 28.72 -4.35
C PHE A 214 15.60 29.74 -5.39
N GLN A 215 16.90 30.14 -5.34
CA GLN A 215 17.52 31.02 -6.30
C GLN A 215 18.91 30.49 -6.70
N SER A 216 19.18 30.42 -7.99
CA SER A 216 20.51 30.02 -8.51
C SER A 216 20.74 30.59 -9.89
N ASN A 217 22.01 30.87 -10.18
CA ASN A 217 22.48 31.24 -11.52
C ASN A 217 23.10 30.05 -12.28
N HIS A 218 23.16 28.88 -11.65
CA HIS A 218 23.74 27.68 -12.22
C HIS A 218 22.74 26.94 -13.10
N SER A 219 23.15 26.54 -14.31
CA SER A 219 22.28 25.88 -15.31
C SER A 219 21.83 24.46 -14.96
N THR A 220 22.24 23.95 -13.80
CA THR A 220 21.76 22.64 -13.30
C THR A 220 20.34 22.71 -12.74
N TYR A 221 19.88 23.91 -12.32
CA TYR A 221 18.58 24.07 -11.67
C TYR A 221 17.53 24.60 -12.65
N GLU A 222 16.45 23.83 -12.79
CA GLU A 222 15.27 24.22 -13.57
C GLU A 222 14.08 24.42 -12.61
N PRO A 223 13.37 25.55 -12.68
CA PRO A 223 12.19 25.77 -11.86
C PRO A 223 11.04 24.85 -12.30
N VAL A 224 10.33 24.27 -11.34
CA VAL A 224 9.16 23.42 -11.58
C VAL A 224 7.88 24.14 -11.20
N LEU A 225 7.83 24.68 -10.00
CA LEU A 225 6.71 25.48 -9.50
C LEU A 225 7.21 26.88 -9.13
N LEU A 226 6.44 27.89 -9.51
CA LEU A 226 6.76 29.31 -9.38
C LEU A 226 5.63 30.03 -8.65
N ALA A 227 5.98 30.97 -7.77
CA ALA A 227 5.03 31.82 -7.06
C ALA A 227 5.52 33.26 -6.93
N SER A 228 4.63 34.21 -6.78
CA SER A 228 4.93 35.61 -6.44
C SER A 228 4.87 35.81 -4.92
N THR A 229 5.52 36.84 -4.39
CA THR A 229 5.43 37.21 -2.97
C THR A 229 4.15 38.00 -2.64
N LYS A 230 3.62 37.85 -1.43
CA LYS A 230 2.40 38.54 -0.97
C LYS A 230 2.58 40.03 -0.66
N SER A 231 3.75 40.46 -0.16
CA SER A 231 3.98 41.83 0.33
C SER A 231 5.37 42.38 -0.02
N SER A 232 5.47 43.70 0.03
CA SER A 232 6.71 44.45 -0.25
C SER A 232 7.80 44.33 0.82
N ASP A 233 7.44 44.00 2.05
CA ASP A 233 8.39 44.02 3.20
C ASP A 233 9.39 42.84 3.16
N SER A 234 9.04 41.77 2.45
CA SER A 234 9.95 40.60 2.25
C SER A 234 10.97 40.78 1.15
N GLN A 235 11.04 41.96 0.50
CA GLN A 235 11.61 42.17 -0.84
C GLN A 235 13.00 42.74 -0.92
N ALA A 236 13.56 43.23 0.16
CA ALA A 236 14.88 43.89 0.12
C ALA A 236 16.00 43.00 -0.51
N HIS A 237 15.76 41.69 -0.62
CA HIS A 237 16.72 40.72 -1.12
C HIS A 237 16.25 39.93 -2.37
N LEU A 238 14.97 40.00 -2.78
CA LEU A 238 14.38 39.13 -3.81
C LEU A 238 14.04 39.80 -5.14
N GLY A 239 14.16 41.16 -5.24
CA GLY A 239 13.83 41.90 -6.46
C GLY A 239 12.37 42.40 -6.52
N PRO A 240 11.85 42.85 -7.67
CA PRO A 240 10.54 43.50 -7.79
C PRO A 240 9.37 42.55 -7.48
N LEU A 241 8.25 43.11 -6.97
CA LEU A 241 6.97 42.47 -6.61
C LEU A 241 6.39 41.52 -7.68
N SER A 242 6.73 41.80 -8.94
CA SER A 242 6.26 41.03 -10.10
C SER A 242 7.14 39.81 -10.43
N ALA A 243 8.23 39.59 -9.68
CA ALA A 243 9.13 38.48 -9.93
C ALA A 243 8.52 37.15 -9.45
N MET A 244 8.66 36.11 -10.26
CA MET A 244 8.26 34.75 -9.93
C MET A 244 9.46 34.02 -9.33
N HIS A 245 9.24 33.37 -8.18
CA HIS A 245 10.24 32.65 -7.42
C HIS A 245 9.98 31.15 -7.43
N ALA A 246 11.02 30.35 -7.59
CA ALA A 246 10.88 28.90 -7.62
C ALA A 246 10.70 28.32 -6.21
N THR A 247 9.61 27.60 -6.00
CA THR A 247 9.30 26.88 -4.76
C THR A 247 9.64 25.41 -4.86
N VAL A 248 9.67 24.86 -6.08
CA VAL A 248 10.17 23.53 -6.39
C VAL A 248 11.13 23.65 -7.55
N VAL A 249 12.32 23.08 -7.39
CA VAL A 249 13.37 23.05 -8.40
C VAL A 249 13.82 21.65 -8.72
N GLN A 250 14.10 21.40 -9.98
CA GLN A 250 14.75 20.21 -10.48
C GLN A 250 16.24 20.47 -10.69
N ASP A 251 17.09 19.70 -10.05
CA ASP A 251 18.54 19.66 -10.30
C ASP A 251 18.83 18.59 -11.35
N LEU A 252 19.36 18.98 -12.48
CA LEU A 252 19.71 18.11 -13.61
C LEU A 252 21.00 17.31 -13.41
N GLY A 253 21.68 17.51 -12.27
CA GLY A 253 22.92 16.81 -11.94
C GLY A 253 24.15 17.30 -12.73
N LEU A 254 24.13 18.50 -13.30
CA LEU A 254 25.26 19.03 -14.06
C LEU A 254 26.42 19.49 -13.17
N HIS A 255 26.17 19.65 -11.87
CA HIS A 255 27.17 20.09 -10.91
C HIS A 255 28.00 18.93 -10.34
N ASP A 256 27.33 17.86 -9.89
CA ASP A 256 27.96 16.74 -9.17
C ASP A 256 27.55 15.34 -9.68
N GLY A 257 26.79 15.28 -10.77
CA GLY A 257 26.36 14.01 -11.38
C GLY A 257 25.09 13.39 -10.77
N ILE A 258 24.47 14.01 -9.75
CA ILE A 258 23.30 13.46 -9.06
C ILE A 258 22.08 14.33 -9.37
N GLN A 259 21.03 13.73 -9.91
CA GLN A 259 19.76 14.39 -10.15
C GLN A 259 18.93 14.49 -8.87
N ARG A 260 18.29 15.65 -8.66
CA ARG A 260 17.47 15.90 -7.46
C ARG A 260 16.21 16.68 -7.82
N VAL A 261 15.20 16.54 -6.96
CA VAL A 261 14.04 17.45 -6.93
C VAL A 261 13.89 17.97 -5.51
N LEU A 262 13.88 19.29 -5.35
CA LEU A 262 13.88 19.97 -4.06
C LEU A 262 12.58 20.76 -3.89
N PHE A 263 11.90 20.55 -2.76
CA PHE A 263 10.65 21.20 -2.40
C PHE A 263 10.89 22.24 -1.29
N GLY A 264 10.44 23.47 -1.51
CA GLY A 264 10.56 24.57 -0.55
C GLY A 264 9.43 24.61 0.51
N ASN A 265 8.64 23.59 0.61
CA ASN A 265 7.68 23.31 1.68
C ASN A 265 7.34 21.82 1.72
N ASN A 266 6.52 21.39 2.67
CA ASN A 266 6.10 19.98 2.82
C ASN A 266 5.02 19.56 1.80
N LEU A 267 4.46 18.37 1.98
CA LEU A 267 3.38 17.82 1.15
C LEU A 267 1.96 18.21 1.63
N SER A 268 1.82 19.09 2.62
CA SER A 268 0.49 19.56 3.07
C SER A 268 -0.27 20.29 1.96
N TYR A 269 0.45 20.92 1.03
CA TYR A 269 -0.13 21.57 -0.13
C TYR A 269 -0.34 20.56 -1.28
N TRP A 270 -1.56 20.50 -1.80
CA TRP A 270 -2.00 19.46 -2.74
C TRP A 270 -1.17 19.39 -4.04
N LEU A 271 -0.76 20.56 -4.60
CA LEU A 271 0.02 20.60 -5.84
C LEU A 271 1.43 20.01 -5.65
N HIS A 272 2.00 20.11 -4.44
CA HIS A 272 3.24 19.43 -4.10
C HIS A 272 3.10 17.91 -4.17
N LYS A 273 1.95 17.34 -3.75
CA LYS A 273 1.69 15.90 -3.87
C LYS A 273 1.64 15.46 -5.33
N LEU A 274 1.03 16.28 -6.20
CA LEU A 274 0.95 15.99 -7.63
C LEU A 274 2.34 15.99 -8.28
N VAL A 275 3.14 17.04 -8.06
CA VAL A 275 4.52 17.15 -8.59
C VAL A 275 5.44 16.12 -7.96
N PHE A 276 5.22 15.72 -6.71
CA PHE A 276 5.98 14.67 -6.04
C PHE A 276 5.84 13.31 -6.76
N VAL A 277 4.65 12.96 -7.22
CA VAL A 277 4.42 11.75 -8.03
C VAL A 277 5.20 11.81 -9.35
N ASP A 278 5.23 12.96 -10.01
CA ASP A 278 6.03 13.17 -11.23
C ASP A 278 7.53 13.09 -10.95
N ALA A 279 7.99 13.64 -9.83
CA ALA A 279 9.39 13.57 -9.42
C ALA A 279 9.86 12.12 -9.19
N ILE A 280 9.02 11.27 -8.56
CA ILE A 280 9.32 9.84 -8.41
C ILE A 280 9.46 9.18 -9.79
N ALA A 281 8.51 9.41 -10.70
CA ALA A 281 8.54 8.83 -12.03
C ALA A 281 9.78 9.26 -12.81
N TYR A 282 10.11 10.54 -12.76
CA TYR A 282 11.26 11.11 -13.45
C TYR A 282 12.58 10.55 -12.93
N LEU A 283 12.81 10.63 -11.61
CA LEU A 283 14.06 10.23 -10.97
C LEU A 283 14.29 8.71 -10.96
N THR A 284 13.28 7.91 -11.28
CA THR A 284 13.39 6.45 -11.43
C THR A 284 13.39 5.99 -12.90
N GLY A 285 13.52 6.91 -13.85
CA GLY A 285 13.44 6.58 -15.28
C GLY A 285 12.13 5.90 -15.66
N LYS A 286 11.02 6.28 -15.03
CA LYS A 286 9.65 5.72 -15.17
C LYS A 286 9.50 4.27 -14.68
N ARG A 287 10.43 3.75 -13.89
CA ARG A 287 10.29 2.41 -13.26
C ARG A 287 9.24 2.42 -12.15
N LEU A 288 9.17 3.50 -11.37
CA LEU A 288 8.13 3.77 -10.40
C LEU A 288 7.25 4.88 -10.94
N CYS A 289 6.34 4.53 -11.84
CA CYS A 289 5.49 5.48 -12.55
C CYS A 289 4.05 4.99 -12.59
N LEU A 290 3.13 5.88 -12.29
CA LEU A 290 1.71 5.63 -12.47
C LEU A 290 1.34 5.85 -13.95
N SER A 291 0.49 4.99 -14.51
CA SER A 291 -0.03 5.18 -15.88
C SER A 291 -0.87 6.44 -15.96
N LEU A 292 -1.09 6.97 -17.18
CA LEU A 292 -2.02 8.08 -17.39
C LEU A 292 -3.49 7.62 -17.45
N GLU A 293 -3.74 6.32 -17.62
CA GLU A 293 -5.09 5.79 -17.67
C GLU A 293 -5.68 5.66 -16.27
N ARG A 294 -6.92 6.13 -16.11
CA ARG A 294 -7.72 6.01 -14.89
C ARG A 294 -9.11 5.51 -15.23
N HIS A 295 -9.54 4.51 -14.48
CA HIS A 295 -10.87 3.95 -14.64
C HIS A 295 -11.73 4.35 -13.44
N LEU A 296 -12.86 4.99 -13.74
CA LEU A 296 -13.83 5.43 -12.75
C LEU A 296 -15.11 4.60 -12.91
N LEU A 297 -15.61 4.05 -11.82
CA LEU A 297 -16.94 3.47 -11.72
C LEU A 297 -17.65 4.12 -10.54
N VAL A 298 -18.88 4.55 -10.74
CA VAL A 298 -19.72 5.09 -9.67
C VAL A 298 -20.87 4.12 -9.43
N ASP A 299 -20.80 3.43 -8.28
CA ASP A 299 -21.87 2.57 -7.80
C ASP A 299 -22.87 3.41 -7.00
N VAL A 300 -24.14 3.24 -7.32
CA VAL A 300 -25.26 3.85 -6.58
C VAL A 300 -26.03 2.74 -5.90
N ASP A 301 -25.75 2.50 -4.64
CA ASP A 301 -26.40 1.50 -3.81
C ASP A 301 -27.83 1.93 -3.44
N ASP A 302 -28.60 1.03 -2.87
CA ASP A 302 -29.91 1.29 -2.26
C ASP A 302 -31.00 1.72 -3.26
N ILE A 303 -30.89 1.38 -4.54
CA ILE A 303 -31.94 1.69 -5.48
C ILE A 303 -33.26 1.02 -5.02
N PHE A 304 -34.30 1.83 -4.93
CA PHE A 304 -35.63 1.58 -4.31
C PHE A 304 -35.62 1.57 -2.78
N VAL A 305 -34.47 1.56 -2.09
CA VAL A 305 -34.38 1.61 -0.63
C VAL A 305 -34.33 3.06 -0.14
N GLY A 306 -35.01 3.35 0.95
CA GLY A 306 -34.95 4.66 1.59
C GLY A 306 -36.26 5.04 2.25
N LYS A 307 -36.20 5.95 3.21
CA LYS A 307 -37.38 6.54 3.83
C LYS A 307 -38.07 7.49 2.86
N GLU A 308 -39.37 7.66 3.01
CA GLU A 308 -40.09 8.70 2.31
C GLU A 308 -39.44 10.08 2.47
N GLY A 309 -39.35 10.83 1.38
CA GLY A 309 -38.68 12.14 1.31
C GLY A 309 -37.18 12.07 1.06
N THR A 310 -36.56 10.89 1.00
CA THR A 310 -35.12 10.72 0.75
C THR A 310 -34.80 10.02 -0.58
N ARG A 311 -35.82 9.61 -1.32
CA ARG A 311 -35.67 8.87 -2.58
C ARG A 311 -35.69 9.84 -3.77
N MET A 312 -35.35 9.34 -4.95
CA MET A 312 -35.30 10.14 -6.17
C MET A 312 -36.71 10.35 -6.76
N LYS A 313 -37.02 11.57 -7.14
CA LYS A 313 -38.22 11.96 -7.91
C LYS A 313 -37.89 11.93 -9.42
N VAL A 314 -38.91 12.11 -10.26
CA VAL A 314 -38.73 12.18 -11.73
C VAL A 314 -37.66 13.20 -12.12
N THR A 315 -37.67 14.40 -11.52
CA THR A 315 -36.69 15.46 -11.82
C THR A 315 -35.26 15.11 -11.41
N ASP A 316 -35.10 14.25 -10.39
CA ASP A 316 -33.80 13.78 -9.96
C ASP A 316 -33.23 12.73 -10.93
N VAL A 317 -34.09 11.85 -11.44
CA VAL A 317 -33.73 10.87 -12.48
C VAL A 317 -33.35 11.58 -13.80
N GLU A 318 -34.09 12.63 -14.18
CA GLU A 318 -33.74 13.49 -15.33
C GLU A 318 -32.36 14.15 -15.14
N ALA A 319 -32.10 14.66 -13.93
CA ALA A 319 -30.81 15.26 -13.61
C ALA A 319 -29.66 14.22 -13.66
N LEU A 320 -29.92 12.98 -13.19
CA LEU A 320 -28.99 11.87 -13.25
C LEU A 320 -28.63 11.52 -14.70
N LEU A 321 -29.62 11.37 -15.59
CA LEU A 321 -29.43 11.12 -17.02
C LEU A 321 -28.65 12.26 -17.69
N ASN A 322 -29.02 13.51 -17.41
CA ASN A 322 -28.35 14.68 -17.97
C ASN A 322 -26.88 14.77 -17.53
N THR A 323 -26.61 14.51 -16.26
CA THR A 323 -25.23 14.51 -15.74
C THR A 323 -24.43 13.34 -16.33
N GLN A 324 -25.02 12.15 -16.47
CA GLN A 324 -24.37 11.03 -17.13
C GLN A 324 -23.95 11.39 -18.57
N ASN A 325 -24.84 12.04 -19.33
CA ASN A 325 -24.54 12.47 -20.69
C ASN A 325 -23.45 13.56 -20.73
N LYS A 326 -23.44 14.49 -19.79
CA LYS A 326 -22.33 15.46 -19.65
C LYS A 326 -21.00 14.76 -19.32
N LEU A 327 -21.03 13.82 -18.38
CA LEU A 327 -19.82 13.08 -18.00
C LEU A 327 -19.29 12.21 -19.15
N ARG A 328 -20.15 11.66 -20.01
CA ARG A 328 -19.74 10.91 -21.23
C ARG A 328 -18.93 11.76 -22.21
N THR A 329 -19.11 13.09 -22.21
CA THR A 329 -18.28 13.99 -23.04
C THR A 329 -16.85 14.14 -22.53
N LEU A 330 -16.62 13.86 -21.24
CA LEU A 330 -15.34 14.02 -20.55
C LEU A 330 -14.67 12.69 -20.23
N VAL A 331 -15.49 11.67 -19.99
CA VAL A 331 -15.07 10.31 -19.63
C VAL A 331 -15.77 9.34 -20.58
N PRO A 332 -15.08 8.74 -21.55
CA PRO A 332 -15.68 7.80 -22.49
C PRO A 332 -16.43 6.68 -21.77
N ASP A 333 -17.60 6.36 -22.32
CA ASP A 333 -18.50 5.28 -21.86
C ASP A 333 -19.00 5.42 -20.40
N PHE A 334 -18.91 6.63 -19.80
CA PHE A 334 -19.35 6.83 -18.42
C PHE A 334 -20.81 6.38 -18.23
N THR A 335 -21.02 5.50 -17.29
CA THR A 335 -22.31 4.90 -16.95
C THR A 335 -22.40 4.68 -15.46
N PHE A 336 -23.46 5.20 -14.83
CA PHE A 336 -23.77 4.89 -13.44
C PHE A 336 -24.16 3.44 -13.30
N ASN A 337 -23.70 2.80 -12.22
CA ASN A 337 -23.97 1.40 -11.91
C ASN A 337 -24.91 1.32 -10.71
N LEU A 338 -26.13 0.82 -10.89
CA LEU A 338 -27.24 0.92 -9.95
C LEU A 338 -27.46 -0.39 -9.20
N GLY A 339 -27.36 -0.36 -7.87
CA GLY A 339 -27.55 -1.50 -6.97
C GLY A 339 -28.98 -1.56 -6.42
N PHE A 340 -29.77 -2.52 -6.83
CA PHE A 340 -31.20 -2.55 -6.52
C PHE A 340 -31.60 -3.62 -5.49
N SER A 341 -32.63 -3.28 -4.69
CA SER A 341 -33.31 -4.14 -3.72
C SER A 341 -34.82 -4.10 -4.00
N GLY A 342 -35.31 -5.07 -4.78
CA GLY A 342 -36.65 -5.05 -5.38
C GLY A 342 -37.81 -5.01 -4.40
N LYS A 343 -37.63 -5.46 -3.16
CA LYS A 343 -38.65 -5.43 -2.11
C LYS A 343 -39.25 -4.05 -1.86
N PHE A 344 -38.43 -3.01 -2.07
CA PHE A 344 -38.78 -1.63 -1.72
C PHE A 344 -39.29 -0.81 -2.91
N TYR A 345 -39.48 -1.44 -4.06
CA TYR A 345 -40.08 -0.78 -5.22
C TYR A 345 -41.51 -0.31 -4.89
N HIS A 346 -41.85 0.93 -5.21
CA HIS A 346 -43.13 1.58 -4.89
C HIS A 346 -43.45 1.58 -3.37
N THR A 347 -42.50 1.87 -2.52
CA THR A 347 -42.73 2.06 -1.09
C THR A 347 -42.44 3.49 -0.62
N GLY A 348 -42.27 4.42 -1.56
CA GLY A 348 -42.07 5.84 -1.28
C GLY A 348 -43.37 6.64 -1.33
N THR A 349 -43.21 7.96 -1.51
CA THR A 349 -44.34 8.84 -1.85
C THR A 349 -44.72 8.65 -3.32
N ASP A 350 -45.93 9.11 -3.73
CA ASP A 350 -46.36 9.05 -5.14
C ASP A 350 -45.35 9.72 -6.11
N GLU A 351 -44.61 10.75 -5.69
CA GLU A 351 -43.60 11.41 -6.51
C GLU A 351 -42.33 10.55 -6.63
N GLU A 352 -41.94 9.88 -5.54
CA GLU A 352 -40.78 8.98 -5.52
C GLU A 352 -41.07 7.68 -6.27
N ASP A 353 -42.28 7.13 -6.15
CA ASP A 353 -42.72 5.95 -6.90
C ASP A 353 -42.73 6.21 -8.41
N ARG A 354 -43.10 7.42 -8.85
CA ARG A 354 -42.93 7.83 -10.24
C ARG A 354 -41.48 7.97 -10.64
N GLY A 355 -40.60 8.31 -9.71
CA GLY A 355 -39.15 8.29 -9.90
C GLY A 355 -38.64 6.87 -10.12
N ASP A 356 -39.11 5.91 -9.36
CA ASP A 356 -38.81 4.48 -9.54
C ASP A 356 -39.22 3.99 -10.93
N ASP A 357 -40.46 4.35 -11.36
CA ASP A 357 -40.94 4.03 -12.71
C ASP A 357 -40.06 4.63 -13.79
N MET A 358 -39.60 5.85 -13.60
CA MET A 358 -38.72 6.51 -14.54
C MET A 358 -37.36 5.85 -14.64
N LEU A 359 -36.76 5.42 -13.53
CA LEU A 359 -35.52 4.63 -13.53
C LEU A 359 -35.69 3.35 -14.35
N LEU A 360 -36.81 2.60 -14.12
CA LEU A 360 -37.10 1.37 -14.88
C LEU A 360 -37.39 1.64 -16.35
N ARG A 361 -38.01 2.77 -16.69
CA ARG A 361 -38.25 3.17 -18.08
C ARG A 361 -36.92 3.40 -18.82
N HIS A 362 -35.91 3.97 -18.13
CA HIS A 362 -34.59 4.25 -18.66
C HIS A 362 -33.54 3.19 -18.27
N ARG A 363 -33.95 1.99 -17.87
CA ARG A 363 -33.06 0.94 -17.36
C ARG A 363 -31.91 0.57 -18.30
N LYS A 364 -32.04 0.75 -19.61
CA LYS A 364 -31.00 0.47 -20.59
C LYS A 364 -29.86 1.53 -20.62
N GLU A 365 -30.10 2.68 -20.02
CA GLU A 365 -29.11 3.77 -19.94
C GLU A 365 -28.09 3.56 -18.81
N PHE A 366 -28.36 2.62 -17.90
CA PHE A 366 -27.58 2.34 -16.70
C PHE A 366 -27.07 0.91 -16.71
N TRP A 367 -26.02 0.67 -15.93
CA TRP A 367 -25.64 -0.65 -15.50
C TRP A 367 -26.37 -1.00 -14.21
N TRP A 368 -26.54 -2.30 -13.94
CA TRP A 368 -27.31 -2.77 -12.79
C TRP A 368 -26.64 -3.94 -12.12
N PHE A 369 -26.75 -3.99 -10.78
CA PHE A 369 -26.30 -5.13 -9.97
C PHE A 369 -27.26 -5.42 -8.83
N PRO A 370 -27.38 -6.71 -8.41
CA PRO A 370 -28.22 -7.09 -7.27
C PRO A 370 -27.62 -6.62 -5.96
N HIS A 371 -28.47 -6.10 -5.06
CA HIS A 371 -28.12 -5.60 -3.74
C HIS A 371 -28.98 -6.24 -2.63
N MET A 372 -29.26 -7.54 -2.73
CA MET A 372 -30.18 -8.35 -1.92
C MET A 372 -31.66 -7.88 -2.01
N TRP A 373 -32.59 -8.82 -1.87
CA TRP A 373 -34.04 -8.52 -1.96
C TRP A 373 -34.49 -7.50 -0.94
N SER A 374 -34.21 -7.78 0.35
CA SER A 374 -34.71 -7.00 1.49
C SER A 374 -33.61 -6.15 2.14
N HIS A 375 -32.51 -5.82 1.40
CA HIS A 375 -31.39 -5.04 1.91
C HIS A 375 -30.84 -5.56 3.25
N MET A 376 -30.82 -6.88 3.43
CA MET A 376 -30.36 -7.54 4.65
C MET A 376 -28.83 -7.63 4.70
N GLN A 377 -28.27 -7.67 5.90
CA GLN A 377 -26.86 -7.90 6.13
C GLN A 377 -26.53 -9.40 6.05
N PRO A 378 -25.83 -9.89 5.02
CA PRO A 378 -25.63 -11.33 4.80
C PRO A 378 -24.95 -12.08 5.93
N HIS A 379 -24.02 -11.46 6.66
CA HIS A 379 -23.28 -12.12 7.74
C HIS A 379 -24.15 -12.58 8.92
N LEU A 380 -25.36 -12.04 9.04
CA LEU A 380 -26.32 -12.43 10.09
C LEU A 380 -27.01 -13.76 9.79
N PHE A 381 -26.86 -14.30 8.59
CA PHE A 381 -27.56 -15.50 8.13
C PHE A 381 -26.56 -16.63 7.83
N HIS A 382 -26.58 -17.63 8.67
CA HIS A 382 -25.66 -18.78 8.56
C HIS A 382 -26.20 -19.88 7.62
N ASN A 383 -27.46 -19.79 7.20
CA ASN A 383 -28.06 -20.75 6.29
C ASN A 383 -28.01 -20.25 4.85
N VAL A 384 -27.26 -20.94 3.99
CA VAL A 384 -27.10 -20.61 2.54
C VAL A 384 -28.48 -20.55 1.86
N SER A 385 -29.45 -21.39 2.24
CA SER A 385 -30.80 -21.41 1.63
C SER A 385 -31.55 -20.11 1.83
N VAL A 386 -31.39 -19.44 2.97
CA VAL A 386 -32.04 -18.14 3.25
C VAL A 386 -31.42 -17.06 2.37
N LEU A 387 -30.08 -17.02 2.24
CA LEU A 387 -29.39 -16.09 1.34
C LEU A 387 -29.77 -16.33 -0.12
N ALA A 388 -29.80 -17.59 -0.54
CA ALA A 388 -30.19 -17.97 -1.90
C ALA A 388 -31.64 -17.57 -2.21
N GLU A 389 -32.55 -17.66 -1.25
CA GLU A 389 -33.94 -17.23 -1.42
C GLU A 389 -34.04 -15.70 -1.61
N GLN A 390 -33.38 -14.92 -0.78
CA GLN A 390 -33.30 -13.46 -0.96
C GLN A 390 -32.75 -13.07 -2.35
N MET A 391 -31.76 -13.81 -2.82
CA MET A 391 -31.18 -13.58 -4.14
C MET A 391 -32.12 -13.96 -5.27
N ARG A 392 -32.86 -15.09 -5.14
CA ARG A 392 -33.88 -15.52 -6.12
C ARG A 392 -35.03 -14.55 -6.23
N LEU A 393 -35.56 -14.04 -5.12
CA LEU A 393 -36.63 -13.03 -5.13
C LEU A 393 -36.18 -11.76 -5.88
N ASN A 394 -34.95 -11.31 -5.65
CA ASN A 394 -34.40 -10.14 -6.35
C ASN A 394 -34.18 -10.43 -7.84
N MET A 395 -33.80 -11.65 -8.19
CA MET A 395 -33.65 -12.09 -9.59
C MET A 395 -34.99 -12.13 -10.32
N LEU A 396 -36.02 -12.65 -9.68
CA LEU A 396 -37.39 -12.68 -10.24
C LEU A 396 -37.91 -11.25 -10.51
N PHE A 397 -37.68 -10.35 -9.56
CA PHE A 397 -38.02 -8.93 -9.75
C PHE A 397 -37.31 -8.33 -10.97
N ALA A 398 -35.99 -8.60 -11.10
CA ALA A 398 -35.23 -8.11 -12.26
C ALA A 398 -35.76 -8.65 -13.59
N GLN A 399 -36.15 -9.93 -13.63
CA GLN A 399 -36.76 -10.55 -14.81
C GLN A 399 -38.11 -9.94 -15.17
N GLU A 400 -38.98 -9.74 -14.17
CA GLU A 400 -40.30 -9.16 -14.32
C GLU A 400 -40.24 -7.73 -14.88
N HIS A 401 -39.29 -6.93 -14.40
CA HIS A 401 -39.14 -5.52 -14.82
C HIS A 401 -38.12 -5.33 -15.96
N GLY A 402 -37.51 -6.40 -16.46
CA GLY A 402 -36.53 -6.37 -17.55
C GLY A 402 -35.27 -5.60 -17.22
N ILE A 403 -34.80 -5.65 -15.97
CA ILE A 403 -33.53 -5.09 -15.53
C ILE A 403 -32.39 -5.96 -16.06
N PRO A 404 -31.39 -5.40 -16.80
CA PRO A 404 -30.24 -6.18 -17.26
C PRO A 404 -29.33 -6.52 -16.06
N THR A 405 -29.06 -7.80 -15.82
CA THR A 405 -28.28 -8.30 -14.67
C THR A 405 -27.22 -9.32 -15.06
N ASP A 406 -26.74 -9.26 -16.28
CA ASP A 406 -25.80 -10.22 -16.88
C ASP A 406 -24.32 -9.91 -16.60
N MET A 407 -24.01 -8.83 -15.88
CA MET A 407 -22.62 -8.40 -15.64
C MET A 407 -21.82 -9.26 -14.66
N GLY A 408 -22.46 -10.18 -13.94
CA GLY A 408 -21.77 -11.03 -12.96
C GLY A 408 -21.13 -10.27 -11.79
N TYR A 409 -21.66 -9.09 -11.45
CA TYR A 409 -21.22 -8.23 -10.37
C TYR A 409 -22.35 -8.07 -9.33
N ALA A 410 -21.99 -8.08 -8.05
CA ALA A 410 -22.90 -7.80 -6.95
C ALA A 410 -22.19 -7.13 -5.79
N VAL A 411 -22.92 -6.37 -4.99
CA VAL A 411 -22.44 -5.78 -3.74
C VAL A 411 -23.38 -6.16 -2.62
N ALA A 412 -22.83 -6.59 -1.49
CA ALA A 412 -23.58 -6.91 -0.30
C ALA A 412 -23.98 -5.63 0.45
N PRO A 413 -25.23 -5.51 0.96
CA PRO A 413 -25.60 -4.41 1.83
C PRO A 413 -24.65 -4.28 3.02
N HIS A 414 -24.27 -3.05 3.35
CA HIS A 414 -23.28 -2.73 4.39
C HIS A 414 -21.92 -3.43 4.21
N HIS A 415 -21.59 -3.93 3.00
CA HIS A 415 -20.40 -4.73 2.67
C HIS A 415 -20.21 -5.99 3.54
N SER A 416 -21.24 -6.35 4.29
CA SER A 416 -21.18 -7.41 5.29
C SER A 416 -21.03 -8.79 4.65
N GLY A 417 -20.09 -9.59 5.17
CA GLY A 417 -19.82 -10.93 4.68
C GLY A 417 -18.89 -11.01 3.47
N VAL A 418 -18.54 -9.88 2.85
CA VAL A 418 -17.49 -9.84 1.83
C VAL A 418 -16.12 -9.93 2.49
N TYR A 419 -15.87 -9.08 3.49
CA TYR A 419 -14.71 -9.16 4.35
C TYR A 419 -15.07 -8.59 5.74
N PRO A 420 -14.77 -9.28 6.84
CA PRO A 420 -14.33 -10.67 6.94
C PRO A 420 -15.22 -11.64 6.18
N VAL A 421 -14.63 -12.67 5.57
CA VAL A 421 -15.34 -13.56 4.67
C VAL A 421 -16.44 -14.36 5.38
N HIS A 422 -17.65 -14.33 4.82
CA HIS A 422 -18.77 -15.19 5.17
C HIS A 422 -19.02 -16.18 4.02
N SER A 423 -18.55 -17.41 4.16
CA SER A 423 -18.51 -18.39 3.07
C SER A 423 -19.88 -18.66 2.46
N GLN A 424 -20.94 -18.62 3.26
CA GLN A 424 -22.33 -18.82 2.80
C GLN A 424 -22.77 -17.76 1.78
N LEU A 425 -22.30 -16.52 1.91
CA LEU A 425 -22.57 -15.46 0.93
C LEU A 425 -21.93 -15.78 -0.44
N TYR A 426 -20.66 -16.18 -0.43
CA TYR A 426 -19.94 -16.54 -1.66
C TYR A 426 -20.56 -17.74 -2.36
N GLU A 427 -21.01 -18.74 -1.61
CA GLU A 427 -21.71 -19.91 -2.13
C GLU A 427 -23.06 -19.54 -2.76
N ALA A 428 -23.86 -18.72 -2.07
CA ALA A 428 -25.15 -18.26 -2.58
C ALA A 428 -25.00 -17.39 -3.84
N TRP A 429 -24.04 -16.47 -3.87
CA TRP A 429 -23.73 -15.66 -5.06
C TRP A 429 -23.38 -16.51 -6.27
N LYS A 430 -22.55 -17.53 -6.10
CA LYS A 430 -22.16 -18.42 -7.20
C LYS A 430 -23.33 -19.27 -7.71
N SER A 431 -24.15 -19.78 -6.80
CA SER A 431 -25.23 -20.71 -7.16
C SER A 431 -26.47 -20.02 -7.77
N VAL A 432 -26.78 -18.79 -7.38
CA VAL A 432 -27.99 -18.08 -7.82
C VAL A 432 -27.69 -17.10 -8.96
N TRP A 433 -26.73 -16.21 -8.77
CA TRP A 433 -26.43 -15.13 -9.71
C TRP A 433 -25.23 -15.40 -10.62
N GLY A 434 -24.44 -16.44 -10.35
CA GLY A 434 -23.20 -16.68 -11.08
C GLY A 434 -22.19 -15.54 -10.92
N ILE A 435 -22.15 -14.90 -9.75
CA ILE A 435 -21.29 -13.74 -9.49
C ILE A 435 -19.81 -14.12 -9.66
N LYS A 436 -19.08 -13.27 -10.37
CA LYS A 436 -17.63 -13.38 -10.64
C LYS A 436 -16.85 -12.28 -9.97
N VAL A 437 -17.49 -11.12 -9.74
CA VAL A 437 -16.85 -9.91 -9.21
C VAL A 437 -17.72 -9.29 -8.14
N THR A 438 -17.10 -8.82 -7.08
CA THR A 438 -17.70 -7.97 -6.05
C THR A 438 -16.71 -6.87 -5.66
N SER A 439 -17.13 -5.95 -4.82
CA SER A 439 -16.27 -4.92 -4.27
C SER A 439 -16.54 -4.68 -2.79
N THR A 440 -15.53 -4.18 -2.07
CA THR A 440 -15.67 -3.85 -0.65
C THR A 440 -14.75 -2.71 -0.23
N GLU A 441 -15.18 -1.89 0.72
CA GLU A 441 -14.33 -0.91 1.39
C GLU A 441 -13.67 -1.46 2.66
N GLU A 442 -13.93 -2.70 3.03
CA GLU A 442 -13.51 -3.26 4.32
C GLU A 442 -12.11 -3.90 4.30
N TYR A 443 -11.54 -4.17 3.13
CA TYR A 443 -10.27 -4.88 3.05
C TYR A 443 -9.12 -3.94 2.64
N PRO A 444 -7.96 -3.98 3.32
CA PRO A 444 -7.54 -4.85 4.44
C PRO A 444 -7.84 -4.26 5.83
N HIS A 445 -8.78 -3.69 6.19
CA HIS A 445 -9.34 -2.93 7.32
C HIS A 445 -9.89 -1.59 6.83
N LEU A 446 -10.62 -0.92 7.68
CA LEU A 446 -11.12 0.43 7.44
C LEU A 446 -9.94 1.43 7.41
N ARG A 447 -9.33 1.60 6.26
CA ARG A 447 -8.27 2.57 5.99
C ARG A 447 -8.77 3.64 5.03
N PRO A 448 -8.06 4.78 4.89
CA PRO A 448 -8.34 5.73 3.83
C PRO A 448 -8.53 5.02 2.48
N ALA A 449 -9.46 5.52 1.67
CA ALA A 449 -9.91 4.86 0.45
C ALA A 449 -8.77 4.43 -0.48
N ARG A 450 -7.75 5.28 -0.62
CA ARG A 450 -6.60 5.03 -1.49
C ARG A 450 -5.67 3.89 -1.05
N TYR A 451 -5.82 3.37 0.18
CA TYR A 451 -5.02 2.23 0.67
C TYR A 451 -5.69 0.88 0.48
N ARG A 452 -6.91 0.85 -0.03
CA ARG A 452 -7.65 -0.39 -0.19
C ARG A 452 -7.05 -1.24 -1.29
N ARG A 453 -7.18 -2.57 -1.11
CA ARG A 453 -6.60 -3.59 -1.99
C ARG A 453 -7.68 -4.58 -2.42
N GLY A 454 -7.42 -5.29 -3.52
CA GLY A 454 -8.23 -6.41 -3.96
C GLY A 454 -7.73 -7.76 -3.46
N PHE A 455 -8.51 -8.80 -3.68
CA PHE A 455 -8.14 -10.20 -3.48
C PHE A 455 -9.10 -11.10 -4.28
N ILE A 456 -8.73 -12.38 -4.44
CA ILE A 456 -9.61 -13.39 -5.03
C ILE A 456 -9.90 -14.45 -3.96
N HIS A 457 -11.19 -14.76 -3.74
CA HIS A 457 -11.60 -15.80 -2.84
C HIS A 457 -12.75 -16.63 -3.44
N SER A 458 -12.65 -17.96 -3.32
CA SER A 458 -13.64 -18.90 -3.89
C SER A 458 -13.94 -18.66 -5.38
N GLY A 459 -12.99 -18.13 -6.14
CA GLY A 459 -13.14 -17.81 -7.56
C GLY A 459 -13.91 -16.51 -7.84
N ILE A 460 -14.26 -15.73 -6.82
CA ILE A 460 -14.83 -14.38 -6.94
C ILE A 460 -13.72 -13.37 -6.75
N GLN A 461 -13.59 -12.45 -7.70
CA GLN A 461 -12.66 -11.32 -7.67
C GLN A 461 -13.26 -10.21 -6.81
N VAL A 462 -12.57 -9.80 -5.77
CA VAL A 462 -13.00 -8.73 -4.86
C VAL A 462 -12.15 -7.49 -5.15
N LEU A 463 -12.80 -6.41 -5.58
CA LEU A 463 -12.14 -5.14 -5.90
C LEU A 463 -12.18 -4.18 -4.71
N PRO A 464 -11.18 -3.29 -4.57
CA PRO A 464 -11.26 -2.21 -3.59
C PRO A 464 -12.32 -1.19 -4.00
N ARG A 465 -13.17 -0.79 -3.06
CA ARG A 465 -14.22 0.20 -3.22
C ARG A 465 -13.91 1.42 -2.35
N GLN A 466 -14.12 2.62 -2.87
CA GLN A 466 -13.76 3.87 -2.22
C GLN A 466 -14.99 4.56 -1.63
N THR A 467 -14.92 4.94 -0.36
CA THR A 467 -15.87 5.87 0.23
C THR A 467 -15.52 7.29 -0.21
N CYS A 468 -16.53 8.07 -0.57
CA CYS A 468 -16.36 9.47 -0.98
C CYS A 468 -17.08 10.47 -0.06
N GLY A 469 -17.47 10.03 1.15
CA GLY A 469 -18.22 10.85 2.11
C GLY A 469 -19.72 10.96 1.80
N LEU A 470 -20.19 10.25 0.78
CA LEU A 470 -21.61 10.20 0.37
C LEU A 470 -22.27 8.95 0.96
N PHE A 471 -22.68 9.05 2.20
CA PHE A 471 -23.38 7.98 2.92
C PHE A 471 -24.90 8.10 2.76
N THR A 472 -25.65 7.11 3.22
CA THR A 472 -27.13 7.09 3.15
C THR A 472 -27.81 8.30 3.79
N HIS A 473 -27.18 8.91 4.79
CA HIS A 473 -27.67 10.10 5.49
C HIS A 473 -27.12 11.42 4.92
N THR A 474 -26.21 11.36 3.94
CA THR A 474 -25.61 12.58 3.33
C THR A 474 -26.49 13.06 2.18
N ILE A 475 -27.59 13.72 2.52
CA ILE A 475 -28.63 14.18 1.58
C ILE A 475 -28.41 15.65 1.19
N PHE A 476 -28.03 16.47 2.18
CA PHE A 476 -27.80 17.90 2.01
C PHE A 476 -26.31 18.27 2.15
N TYR A 477 -25.89 19.38 1.51
CA TYR A 477 -24.49 19.81 1.53
C TYR A 477 -23.89 19.95 2.93
N ASN A 478 -24.68 20.42 3.90
CA ASN A 478 -24.22 20.59 5.28
C ASN A 478 -24.07 19.26 6.06
N GLU A 479 -24.60 18.17 5.54
CA GLU A 479 -24.49 16.84 6.14
C GLU A 479 -23.22 16.08 5.66
N TYR A 480 -22.52 16.62 4.66
CA TYR A 480 -21.24 16.04 4.27
C TYR A 480 -20.27 16.06 5.47
N PRO A 481 -19.48 14.98 5.71
CA PRO A 481 -18.56 14.91 6.85
C PRO A 481 -17.63 16.13 6.91
N GLY A 482 -17.75 16.98 7.94
CA GLY A 482 -17.04 18.25 8.08
C GLY A 482 -17.69 19.43 7.38
N GLY A 483 -18.85 19.23 6.71
CA GLY A 483 -19.63 20.25 6.01
C GLY A 483 -19.25 20.46 4.55
N SER A 484 -19.97 21.33 3.86
CA SER A 484 -19.82 21.58 2.41
C SER A 484 -18.42 22.01 1.99
N LYS A 485 -17.72 22.78 2.85
CA LYS A 485 -16.33 23.22 2.58
C LYS A 485 -15.35 22.04 2.53
N GLU A 486 -15.59 20.97 3.30
CA GLU A 486 -14.74 19.76 3.25
C GLU A 486 -15.01 18.95 1.98
N LEU A 487 -16.22 18.96 1.44
CA LEU A 487 -16.50 18.37 0.12
C LEU A 487 -15.70 19.08 -0.97
N ASP A 488 -15.76 20.39 -1.03
CA ASP A 488 -14.99 21.18 -2.01
C ASP A 488 -13.49 20.98 -1.86
N LYS A 489 -12.98 20.95 -0.65
CA LYS A 489 -11.57 20.70 -0.34
C LYS A 489 -11.16 19.27 -0.75
N SER A 490 -12.02 18.30 -0.53
CA SER A 490 -11.78 16.90 -0.94
C SER A 490 -11.70 16.75 -2.46
N ILE A 491 -12.53 17.48 -3.21
CA ILE A 491 -12.53 17.52 -4.68
C ILE A 491 -11.29 18.27 -5.20
N ARG A 492 -10.97 19.41 -4.59
CA ARG A 492 -9.91 20.32 -5.07
C ARG A 492 -8.55 20.01 -4.46
N GLY A 493 -7.98 18.87 -4.84
CA GLY A 493 -6.67 18.42 -4.39
C GLY A 493 -6.66 17.65 -3.06
N GLY A 494 -7.83 17.38 -2.47
CA GLY A 494 -7.96 16.56 -1.26
C GLY A 494 -8.14 15.08 -1.54
N GLU A 495 -8.84 14.37 -0.63
CA GLU A 495 -8.88 12.89 -0.62
C GLU A 495 -9.51 12.30 -1.89
N LEU A 496 -10.57 12.89 -2.44
CA LEU A 496 -11.19 12.41 -3.67
C LEU A 496 -10.25 12.56 -4.87
N PHE A 497 -9.62 13.73 -5.00
CA PHE A 497 -8.62 13.96 -6.05
C PHE A 497 -7.44 12.98 -5.93
N LEU A 498 -6.89 12.80 -4.72
CA LEU A 498 -5.77 11.90 -4.46
C LEU A 498 -6.14 10.44 -4.72
N THR A 499 -7.38 10.06 -4.45
CA THR A 499 -7.88 8.71 -4.78
C THR A 499 -7.79 8.45 -6.29
N VAL A 500 -8.27 9.38 -7.11
CA VAL A 500 -8.18 9.27 -8.58
C VAL A 500 -6.73 9.37 -9.06
N LEU A 501 -5.93 10.25 -8.48
CA LEU A 501 -4.53 10.43 -8.86
C LEU A 501 -3.72 9.16 -8.62
N LEU A 502 -3.86 8.52 -7.46
CA LEU A 502 -2.98 7.45 -7.01
C LEU A 502 -3.47 6.05 -7.38
N ASN A 503 -4.79 5.86 -7.61
CA ASN A 503 -5.34 4.57 -7.97
C ASN A 503 -5.66 4.50 -9.47
N PRO A 504 -5.18 3.48 -10.19
CA PRO A 504 -5.52 3.28 -11.60
C PRO A 504 -7.00 2.92 -11.81
N ILE A 505 -7.64 2.34 -10.79
CA ILE A 505 -9.05 1.95 -10.79
C ILE A 505 -9.69 2.47 -9.50
N SER A 506 -10.79 3.22 -9.63
CA SER A 506 -11.55 3.78 -8.52
C SER A 506 -13.03 3.43 -8.67
N ILE A 507 -13.56 2.61 -7.77
CA ILE A 507 -14.98 2.30 -7.66
C ILE A 507 -15.52 3.11 -6.49
N PHE A 508 -16.33 4.13 -6.77
CA PHE A 508 -16.90 4.99 -5.74
C PHE A 508 -18.24 4.48 -5.24
N MET A 509 -18.36 4.34 -3.93
CA MET A 509 -19.61 4.00 -3.25
C MET A 509 -20.44 5.27 -3.04
N THR A 510 -21.67 5.25 -3.52
CA THR A 510 -22.71 6.24 -3.25
C THR A 510 -24.06 5.52 -3.04
N HIS A 511 -25.07 6.27 -2.65
CA HIS A 511 -26.39 5.73 -2.36
C HIS A 511 -27.47 6.52 -3.08
N LEU A 512 -28.63 5.95 -3.32
CA LEU A 512 -29.77 6.62 -3.96
C LEU A 512 -30.06 7.99 -3.36
N SER A 513 -30.01 8.13 -2.04
CA SER A 513 -30.28 9.40 -1.32
C SER A 513 -29.35 10.55 -1.69
N ASN A 514 -28.16 10.25 -2.18
CA ASN A 514 -27.19 11.29 -2.61
C ASN A 514 -27.54 11.93 -3.95
N TYR A 515 -28.52 11.41 -4.67
CA TYR A 515 -28.94 11.88 -5.97
C TYR A 515 -30.32 12.59 -5.97
N GLY A 516 -31.07 12.51 -4.86
CA GLY A 516 -32.23 13.32 -4.58
C GLY A 516 -31.87 14.66 -3.88
N ASN A 517 -32.87 15.49 -3.66
CA ASN A 517 -32.74 16.76 -2.91
C ASN A 517 -31.63 17.67 -3.43
N ASP A 518 -30.52 17.83 -2.70
CA ASP A 518 -29.34 18.66 -3.11
C ASP A 518 -28.48 18.01 -4.21
N ARG A 519 -28.73 16.74 -4.57
CA ARG A 519 -28.03 16.00 -5.62
C ARG A 519 -26.50 16.02 -5.50
N LEU A 520 -26.01 15.83 -4.26
CA LEU A 520 -24.57 15.90 -3.95
C LEU A 520 -23.73 15.00 -4.85
N GLY A 521 -24.23 13.80 -5.18
CA GLY A 521 -23.52 12.86 -6.04
C GLY A 521 -23.23 13.45 -7.42
N LEU A 522 -24.19 14.13 -8.02
CA LEU A 522 -24.00 14.76 -9.34
C LEU A 522 -22.96 15.87 -9.28
N TYR A 523 -23.07 16.75 -8.30
CA TYR A 523 -22.09 17.83 -8.07
C TYR A 523 -20.68 17.30 -7.87
N THR A 524 -20.55 16.28 -7.02
CA THR A 524 -19.24 15.71 -6.65
C THR A 524 -18.50 15.17 -7.85
N PHE A 525 -19.13 14.32 -8.67
CA PHE A 525 -18.44 13.69 -9.80
C PHE A 525 -18.23 14.62 -10.97
N GLU A 526 -19.18 15.53 -11.27
CA GLU A 526 -18.98 16.54 -12.30
C GLU A 526 -17.81 17.47 -11.95
N SER A 527 -17.73 17.91 -10.69
CA SER A 527 -16.68 18.81 -10.22
C SER A 527 -15.30 18.09 -10.14
N LEU A 528 -15.28 16.84 -9.67
CA LEU A 528 -14.06 16.04 -9.56
C LEU A 528 -13.44 15.77 -10.94
N VAL A 529 -14.26 15.33 -11.92
CA VAL A 529 -13.79 15.05 -13.28
C VAL A 529 -13.22 16.31 -13.93
N LYS A 530 -13.92 17.46 -13.81
CA LYS A 530 -13.43 18.74 -14.32
C LYS A 530 -12.11 19.15 -13.66
N PHE A 531 -11.99 19.00 -12.35
CA PHE A 531 -10.76 19.35 -11.62
C PHE A 531 -9.57 18.48 -12.06
N VAL A 532 -9.78 17.17 -12.17
CA VAL A 532 -8.75 16.23 -12.63
C VAL A 532 -8.28 16.59 -14.05
N GLN A 533 -9.20 16.89 -14.97
CA GLN A 533 -8.85 17.25 -16.34
C GLN A 533 -8.19 18.63 -16.46
N CYS A 534 -8.49 19.56 -15.56
CA CYS A 534 -7.84 20.86 -15.51
C CYS A 534 -6.35 20.73 -15.15
N TRP A 535 -6.04 19.97 -14.08
CA TRP A 535 -4.70 19.96 -13.49
C TRP A 535 -3.81 18.80 -13.93
N THR A 536 -4.38 17.81 -14.63
CA THR A 536 -3.63 16.60 -14.98
C THR A 536 -3.79 16.21 -16.45
N ASN A 537 -2.83 15.42 -16.94
CA ASN A 537 -2.88 14.75 -18.22
C ASN A 537 -3.55 13.36 -18.14
N LEU A 538 -4.22 13.05 -17.02
CA LEU A 538 -4.88 11.77 -16.82
C LEU A 538 -6.01 11.56 -17.84
N ARG A 539 -6.09 10.36 -18.35
CA ARG A 539 -7.13 9.93 -19.30
C ARG A 539 -8.15 9.10 -18.54
N LEU A 540 -9.31 9.72 -18.30
CA LEU A 540 -10.40 9.08 -17.56
C LEU A 540 -11.27 8.24 -18.51
N GLN A 541 -11.69 7.07 -18.07
CA GLN A 541 -12.59 6.18 -18.79
C GLN A 541 -13.41 5.33 -17.81
N THR A 542 -14.48 4.73 -18.26
CA THR A 542 -15.31 3.81 -17.47
C THR A 542 -15.37 2.45 -18.18
N LEU A 543 -15.31 1.37 -17.40
CA LEU A 543 -15.45 -0.01 -17.90
C LEU A 543 -16.44 -0.77 -17.01
N PRO A 544 -17.13 -1.79 -17.56
CA PRO A 544 -17.95 -2.69 -16.77
C PRO A 544 -17.16 -3.38 -15.65
N PRO A 545 -17.78 -3.68 -14.49
CA PRO A 545 -17.08 -4.23 -13.32
C PRO A 545 -16.22 -5.47 -13.59
N THR A 546 -16.67 -6.38 -14.45
CA THR A 546 -15.90 -7.59 -14.82
C THR A 546 -14.62 -7.26 -15.58
N GLN A 547 -14.69 -6.30 -16.51
CA GLN A 547 -13.50 -5.84 -17.23
C GLN A 547 -12.55 -5.05 -16.31
N LEU A 548 -13.11 -4.28 -15.35
CA LEU A 548 -12.31 -3.61 -14.32
C LEU A 548 -11.55 -4.61 -13.45
N ALA A 549 -12.19 -5.71 -13.08
CA ALA A 549 -11.57 -6.76 -12.27
C ALA A 549 -10.41 -7.43 -13.01
N ASP A 550 -10.60 -7.80 -14.26
CA ASP A 550 -9.55 -8.38 -15.08
C ASP A 550 -8.36 -7.40 -15.21
N LYS A 551 -8.65 -6.13 -15.48
CA LYS A 551 -7.61 -5.09 -15.56
C LYS A 551 -6.91 -4.86 -14.22
N TYR A 552 -7.63 -4.88 -13.11
CA TYR A 552 -7.07 -4.71 -11.77
C TYR A 552 -6.03 -5.79 -11.48
N PHE A 553 -6.37 -7.06 -11.67
CA PHE A 553 -5.47 -8.18 -11.41
C PHE A 553 -4.42 -8.43 -12.50
N GLN A 554 -4.49 -7.70 -13.63
CA GLN A 554 -3.36 -7.57 -14.56
C GLN A 554 -2.33 -6.56 -14.05
N ILE A 555 -2.80 -5.43 -13.47
CA ILE A 555 -1.93 -4.39 -12.91
C ILE A 555 -1.30 -4.87 -11.60
N PHE A 556 -2.07 -5.56 -10.74
CA PHE A 556 -1.66 -6.00 -9.41
C PHE A 556 -1.79 -7.54 -9.27
N PRO A 557 -0.99 -8.32 -9.99
CA PRO A 557 -1.08 -9.78 -9.95
C PRO A 557 -0.76 -10.37 -8.55
N GLU A 558 0.02 -9.67 -7.75
CA GLU A 558 0.37 -10.06 -6.37
C GLU A 558 -0.79 -9.93 -5.38
N GLU A 559 -1.85 -9.20 -5.73
CA GLU A 559 -3.04 -9.06 -4.89
C GLU A 559 -4.11 -10.13 -5.17
N ARG A 560 -3.87 -11.05 -6.10
CA ARG A 560 -4.76 -12.20 -6.30
C ARG A 560 -4.90 -13.05 -5.05
N ASP A 561 -3.80 -13.22 -4.32
CA ASP A 561 -3.80 -13.95 -3.07
C ASP A 561 -4.31 -13.06 -1.93
N PRO A 562 -5.32 -13.49 -1.16
CA PRO A 562 -5.82 -12.71 -0.03
C PRO A 562 -4.74 -12.57 1.05
N LEU A 563 -4.81 -11.50 1.82
CA LEU A 563 -4.02 -11.31 3.03
C LEU A 563 -4.97 -11.24 4.23
N TRP A 564 -5.12 -12.35 4.93
CA TRP A 564 -6.03 -12.45 6.07
C TRP A 564 -5.47 -11.66 7.26
N GLN A 565 -6.21 -10.63 7.67
CA GLN A 565 -5.86 -9.81 8.83
C GLN A 565 -6.68 -10.20 10.05
N ASN A 566 -6.17 -9.87 11.24
CA ASN A 566 -6.86 -10.21 12.49
C ASN A 566 -8.17 -9.40 12.63
N PRO A 567 -9.34 -10.04 12.58
CA PRO A 567 -10.63 -9.34 12.65
C PRO A 567 -10.86 -8.60 13.98
N CYS A 568 -10.18 -9.01 15.06
CA CYS A 568 -10.34 -8.40 16.38
C CYS A 568 -9.56 -7.09 16.56
N GLN A 569 -8.73 -6.69 15.60
CA GLN A 569 -8.02 -5.41 15.62
C GLN A 569 -8.91 -4.23 15.22
N ASP A 570 -10.02 -4.51 14.54
CA ASP A 570 -11.03 -3.54 14.16
C ASP A 570 -12.39 -3.90 14.77
N LYS A 571 -13.04 -2.94 15.42
CA LYS A 571 -14.33 -3.18 16.09
C LYS A 571 -15.41 -3.63 15.11
N ARG A 572 -15.48 -3.03 13.94
CA ARG A 572 -16.48 -3.33 12.92
C ARG A 572 -16.28 -4.74 12.34
N HIS A 573 -15.04 -5.12 12.06
CA HIS A 573 -14.70 -6.46 11.61
C HIS A 573 -15.03 -7.51 12.69
N LYS A 574 -14.76 -7.20 13.96
CA LYS A 574 -15.12 -8.05 15.07
C LYS A 574 -16.63 -8.24 15.21
N ASP A 575 -17.41 -7.19 14.97
CA ASP A 575 -18.88 -7.25 15.05
C ASP A 575 -19.48 -8.03 13.86
N ILE A 576 -18.85 -7.99 12.68
CA ILE A 576 -19.25 -8.77 11.49
C ILE A 576 -18.83 -10.23 11.63
N TRP A 577 -17.70 -10.51 12.27
CA TRP A 577 -17.19 -11.87 12.46
C TRP A 577 -18.01 -12.61 13.51
N SER A 578 -18.28 -13.91 13.30
CA SER A 578 -19.18 -14.71 14.14
C SER A 578 -18.85 -14.60 15.63
N LYS A 579 -19.90 -14.44 16.47
CA LYS A 579 -19.77 -14.39 17.94
C LYS A 579 -19.15 -15.65 18.58
N GLU A 580 -19.22 -16.78 17.90
CA GLU A 580 -18.63 -18.04 18.34
C GLU A 580 -17.12 -18.11 18.10
N LYS A 581 -16.59 -17.19 17.30
CA LYS A 581 -15.17 -17.12 16.95
C LYS A 581 -14.50 -16.03 17.76
N THR A 582 -13.59 -16.43 18.66
CA THR A 582 -12.85 -15.48 19.47
C THR A 582 -11.38 -15.45 19.07
N CYS A 583 -10.74 -14.27 19.12
CA CYS A 583 -9.33 -14.14 18.88
C CYS A 583 -8.44 -14.81 19.91
N ASP A 584 -9.01 -15.24 21.03
CA ASP A 584 -8.30 -16.00 22.06
C ASP A 584 -7.93 -17.41 21.59
N ARG A 585 -8.56 -17.93 20.54
CA ARG A 585 -8.18 -19.19 19.86
C ARG A 585 -7.02 -19.02 18.87
N LEU A 586 -6.58 -17.80 18.56
CA LEU A 586 -5.43 -17.60 17.69
C LEU A 586 -4.11 -17.83 18.46
N PRO A 587 -3.10 -18.45 17.85
CA PRO A 587 -1.84 -18.74 18.51
C PRO A 587 -1.11 -17.47 18.95
N ARG A 588 -0.53 -17.51 20.16
CA ARG A 588 0.28 -16.43 20.73
C ARG A 588 1.73 -16.49 20.29
N PHE A 589 2.20 -17.66 19.82
CA PHE A 589 3.51 -17.82 19.24
C PHE A 589 3.56 -18.94 18.19
N LEU A 590 4.56 -18.88 17.32
CA LEU A 590 4.80 -19.83 16.25
C LEU A 590 6.18 -20.46 16.40
N VAL A 591 6.29 -21.76 16.15
CA VAL A 591 7.57 -22.46 15.93
C VAL A 591 7.73 -22.63 14.41
N VAL A 592 8.55 -21.77 13.81
CA VAL A 592 8.58 -21.61 12.33
C VAL A 592 9.58 -22.53 11.61
N GLY A 593 10.44 -23.20 12.34
CA GLY A 593 11.45 -24.06 11.71
C GLY A 593 12.87 -23.53 11.86
N PRO A 594 13.78 -23.79 10.91
CA PRO A 594 13.60 -24.59 9.68
C PRO A 594 13.44 -26.10 9.92
N GLN A 595 13.13 -26.82 8.85
CA GLN A 595 13.00 -28.28 8.93
C GLN A 595 14.33 -28.95 9.29
N LYS A 596 14.26 -30.00 10.13
CA LYS A 596 15.38 -30.87 10.55
C LYS A 596 16.34 -30.22 11.56
N THR A 597 15.87 -29.23 12.31
CA THR A 597 16.65 -28.57 13.36
C THR A 597 16.25 -28.98 14.78
N GLY A 598 15.26 -29.85 14.95
CA GLY A 598 14.78 -30.28 16.27
C GLY A 598 13.41 -29.71 16.66
N THR A 599 12.67 -29.13 15.74
CA THR A 599 11.35 -28.52 16.00
C THR A 599 10.32 -29.48 16.59
N THR A 600 10.38 -30.79 16.27
CA THR A 600 9.48 -31.79 16.88
C THR A 600 9.82 -32.04 18.36
N ALA A 601 11.10 -32.04 18.71
CA ALA A 601 11.51 -32.16 20.11
C ALA A 601 11.06 -30.93 20.91
N LEU A 602 11.28 -29.73 20.36
CA LEU A 602 10.79 -28.47 20.94
C LEU A 602 9.27 -28.49 21.14
N HIS A 603 8.51 -28.90 20.12
CA HIS A 603 7.04 -29.06 20.22
C HIS A 603 6.64 -29.99 21.38
N SER A 604 7.30 -31.16 21.46
CA SER A 604 7.01 -32.09 22.53
C SER A 604 7.35 -31.54 23.94
N PHE A 605 8.45 -30.79 24.08
CA PHE A 605 8.81 -30.17 25.34
C PHE A 605 7.88 -29.03 25.71
N LEU A 606 7.49 -28.18 24.77
CA LEU A 606 6.50 -27.09 24.98
C LEU A 606 5.17 -27.69 25.49
N SER A 607 4.74 -28.81 24.92
CA SER A 607 3.47 -29.45 25.28
C SER A 607 3.44 -30.12 26.65
N LEU A 608 4.60 -30.14 27.37
CA LEU A 608 4.66 -30.57 28.77
C LEU A 608 4.23 -29.46 29.73
N HIS A 609 4.29 -28.21 29.29
CA HIS A 609 3.96 -27.06 30.14
C HIS A 609 2.43 -26.97 30.31
N PRO A 610 1.90 -26.87 31.55
CA PRO A 610 0.44 -26.91 31.81
C PRO A 610 -0.33 -25.72 31.20
N ALA A 611 0.36 -24.57 30.99
CA ALA A 611 -0.26 -23.37 30.39
C ALA A 611 0.02 -23.22 28.89
N ILE A 612 0.65 -24.21 28.24
CA ILE A 612 0.94 -24.16 26.79
C ILE A 612 0.14 -25.24 26.08
N THR A 613 -0.65 -24.82 25.09
CA THR A 613 -1.53 -25.71 24.33
C THR A 613 -1.17 -25.67 22.85
N SER A 614 -0.91 -26.84 22.26
CA SER A 614 -0.63 -26.99 20.84
C SER A 614 -1.91 -27.00 20.01
N SER A 615 -1.79 -26.62 18.74
CA SER A 615 -2.81 -26.90 17.73
C SER A 615 -3.09 -28.41 17.61
N PHE A 616 -4.31 -28.77 17.14
CA PHE A 616 -4.61 -30.13 16.73
C PHE A 616 -3.81 -30.51 15.50
N PRO A 617 -3.46 -31.79 15.35
CA PRO A 617 -2.72 -32.26 14.16
C PRO A 617 -3.59 -32.14 12.90
N SER A 618 -2.98 -31.76 11.79
CA SER A 618 -3.63 -31.75 10.48
C SER A 618 -3.73 -33.15 9.88
N PRO A 619 -4.90 -33.59 9.40
CA PRO A 619 -5.04 -34.89 8.75
C PRO A 619 -4.18 -35.03 7.47
N ALA A 620 -3.95 -33.92 6.76
CA ALA A 620 -3.25 -33.93 5.49
C ALA A 620 -1.71 -33.90 5.64
N THR A 621 -1.19 -33.25 6.70
CA THR A 621 0.22 -32.99 6.88
C THR A 621 0.76 -33.47 8.23
N PHE A 622 0.06 -34.35 8.88
CA PHE A 622 0.32 -34.93 10.21
C PHE A 622 0.25 -33.87 11.33
N GLU A 623 1.40 -33.44 11.84
CA GLU A 623 1.46 -32.53 13.01
C GLU A 623 1.45 -31.03 12.61
N GLU A 624 1.57 -30.70 11.32
CA GLU A 624 1.78 -29.35 10.84
C GLU A 624 0.57 -28.84 10.04
N ILE A 625 0.04 -27.67 10.36
CA ILE A 625 -1.10 -27.08 9.65
C ILE A 625 -0.65 -26.51 8.30
N GLN A 626 0.55 -25.93 8.24
CA GLN A 626 1.12 -25.30 7.04
C GLN A 626 0.20 -24.25 6.41
N PHE A 627 -0.52 -23.49 7.25
CA PHE A 627 -1.48 -22.49 6.81
C PHE A 627 -0.78 -21.36 6.04
N PHE A 628 0.26 -20.75 6.61
CA PHE A 628 0.90 -19.55 6.01
C PHE A 628 1.80 -19.86 4.81
N SER A 629 2.16 -21.10 4.57
CA SER A 629 3.19 -21.48 3.57
C SER A 629 2.65 -22.02 2.26
N GLY A 630 1.38 -22.35 2.16
CA GLY A 630 0.85 -23.09 1.00
C GLY A 630 -0.63 -22.78 0.69
N PRO A 631 -1.26 -23.66 -0.08
CA PRO A 631 -2.66 -23.50 -0.53
C PRO A 631 -3.69 -23.57 0.59
N ASN A 632 -3.33 -24.11 1.76
CA ASN A 632 -4.21 -24.09 2.94
C ASN A 632 -4.62 -22.68 3.38
N TYR A 633 -3.84 -21.66 2.98
CA TYR A 633 -4.15 -20.27 3.25
C TYR A 633 -5.46 -19.80 2.59
N ASP A 634 -5.79 -20.36 1.44
CA ASP A 634 -7.00 -20.01 0.69
C ASP A 634 -8.29 -20.48 1.37
N ASN A 635 -8.18 -21.42 2.33
CA ASN A 635 -9.32 -21.89 3.13
C ASN A 635 -9.82 -20.83 4.14
N GLY A 636 -9.04 -19.78 4.41
CA GLY A 636 -9.43 -18.67 5.28
C GLY A 636 -9.20 -18.89 6.77
N ILE A 637 -9.49 -17.84 7.56
CA ILE A 637 -9.22 -17.79 9.00
C ILE A 637 -10.03 -18.84 9.75
N ASP A 638 -11.29 -19.06 9.36
CA ASP A 638 -12.21 -19.99 10.01
C ASP A 638 -11.64 -21.41 10.00
N TRP A 639 -11.21 -21.86 8.83
CA TRP A 639 -10.55 -23.16 8.68
C TRP A 639 -9.27 -23.26 9.54
N TYR A 640 -8.48 -22.21 9.61
CA TYR A 640 -7.28 -22.21 10.44
C TYR A 640 -7.59 -22.30 11.93
N MET A 641 -8.63 -21.61 12.38
CA MET A 641 -9.04 -21.61 13.79
C MET A 641 -9.61 -22.95 14.27
N ASP A 642 -10.14 -23.78 13.39
CA ASP A 642 -10.66 -25.11 13.75
C ASP A 642 -9.58 -26.05 14.27
N PHE A 643 -8.31 -25.74 14.02
CA PHE A 643 -7.17 -26.45 14.59
C PHE A 643 -6.82 -26.06 16.04
N PHE A 644 -7.52 -25.10 16.62
CA PHE A 644 -7.21 -24.66 18.00
C PHE A 644 -8.39 -24.92 18.93
N PRO A 645 -8.15 -25.48 20.13
CA PRO A 645 -9.21 -25.66 21.11
C PRO A 645 -9.72 -24.32 21.65
N PHE A 646 -10.88 -24.33 22.27
CA PHE A 646 -11.32 -23.19 23.08
C PHE A 646 -10.42 -23.09 24.32
N PRO A 647 -9.97 -21.88 24.68
CA PRO A 647 -9.13 -21.72 25.85
C PRO A 647 -9.93 -22.07 27.13
N SER A 648 -9.32 -22.81 28.02
CA SER A 648 -9.91 -23.16 29.33
C SER A 648 -9.83 -21.96 30.29
N ASN A 649 -8.77 -21.18 30.18
CA ASN A 649 -8.54 -19.91 30.86
C ASN A 649 -7.81 -18.94 29.95
N VAL A 650 -8.52 -17.92 29.46
CA VAL A 650 -8.02 -16.95 28.46
C VAL A 650 -6.76 -16.20 28.93
N SER A 651 -6.58 -15.99 30.21
CA SER A 651 -5.44 -15.24 30.75
C SER A 651 -4.16 -16.07 30.85
N THR A 652 -4.28 -17.39 30.95
CA THR A 652 -3.14 -18.29 31.20
C THR A 652 -2.80 -19.21 30.03
N ASP A 653 -3.73 -19.46 29.12
CA ASP A 653 -3.52 -20.39 28.02
C ASP A 653 -2.71 -19.76 26.90
N PHE A 654 -1.52 -20.32 26.64
CA PHE A 654 -0.64 -19.93 25.53
C PHE A 654 -0.78 -20.94 24.38
N MET A 655 -1.61 -20.62 23.39
CA MET A 655 -1.73 -21.46 22.21
C MET A 655 -0.58 -21.24 21.24
N PHE A 656 -0.14 -22.30 20.57
CA PHE A 656 0.90 -22.23 19.56
C PHE A 656 0.67 -23.21 18.40
N GLU A 657 1.33 -22.88 17.29
CA GLU A 657 1.43 -23.73 16.13
C GLU A 657 2.90 -23.99 15.79
N LYS A 658 3.17 -25.20 15.28
CA LYS A 658 4.47 -25.54 14.74
C LYS A 658 4.33 -26.00 13.30
N SER A 659 4.89 -25.23 12.36
CA SER A 659 5.03 -25.58 10.94
C SER A 659 6.43 -25.21 10.46
N ALA A 660 7.28 -26.23 10.34
CA ALA A 660 8.72 -26.02 10.16
C ALA A 660 9.10 -25.51 8.75
N ASN A 661 8.18 -25.52 7.81
CA ASN A 661 8.37 -24.95 6.47
C ASN A 661 8.06 -23.43 6.39
N TYR A 662 7.58 -22.81 7.46
CA TYR A 662 7.35 -21.36 7.47
C TYR A 662 8.64 -20.56 7.40
N PHE A 663 9.74 -21.09 7.95
CA PHE A 663 11.00 -20.37 8.08
C PHE A 663 11.53 -19.84 6.74
N ASP A 664 11.58 -20.68 5.72
CA ASP A 664 12.16 -20.37 4.42
C ASP A 664 11.14 -20.04 3.32
N THR A 665 9.84 -20.09 3.63
CA THR A 665 8.77 -19.70 2.73
C THR A 665 8.66 -18.17 2.65
N GLU A 666 8.72 -17.62 1.46
CA GLU A 666 8.78 -16.14 1.23
C GLU A 666 7.55 -15.40 1.70
N VAL A 667 6.37 -15.99 1.53
CA VAL A 667 5.08 -15.35 1.87
C VAL A 667 4.69 -15.53 3.34
N ALA A 668 5.24 -16.55 4.03
CA ALA A 668 4.81 -16.90 5.39
C ALA A 668 4.98 -15.76 6.41
N PRO A 669 6.10 -15.00 6.45
CA PRO A 669 6.25 -13.90 7.41
C PRO A 669 5.18 -12.81 7.24
N LYS A 670 4.89 -12.41 6.00
CA LYS A 670 3.87 -11.41 5.67
C LYS A 670 2.47 -11.89 6.08
N ARG A 671 2.12 -13.14 5.74
CA ARG A 671 0.82 -13.74 6.05
C ARG A 671 0.63 -13.92 7.55
N ALA A 672 1.66 -14.42 8.23
CA ALA A 672 1.62 -14.59 9.68
C ALA A 672 1.50 -13.25 10.42
N ALA A 673 2.27 -12.23 10.05
CA ALA A 673 2.21 -10.92 10.67
C ALA A 673 0.87 -10.21 10.47
N ALA A 674 0.22 -10.41 9.32
CA ALA A 674 -1.11 -9.85 9.06
C ALA A 674 -2.17 -10.39 10.03
N LEU A 675 -2.15 -11.69 10.31
CA LEU A 675 -3.11 -12.33 11.22
C LEU A 675 -2.66 -12.27 12.69
N LEU A 676 -1.36 -12.45 12.94
CA LEU A 676 -0.77 -12.67 14.25
C LEU A 676 0.31 -11.62 14.56
N SER A 677 0.03 -10.34 14.38
CA SER A 677 1.01 -9.23 14.53
C SER A 677 1.70 -9.16 15.90
N ARG A 678 1.06 -9.69 16.95
CA ARG A 678 1.60 -9.73 18.31
C ARG A 678 2.24 -11.07 18.70
N ALA A 679 2.22 -12.05 17.81
CA ALA A 679 2.79 -13.36 18.09
C ALA A 679 4.31 -13.28 18.28
N LYS A 680 4.82 -14.18 19.11
CA LYS A 680 6.26 -14.42 19.25
C LYS A 680 6.71 -15.53 18.30
N ILE A 681 7.90 -15.43 17.77
CA ILE A 681 8.46 -16.33 16.77
C ILE A 681 9.64 -17.09 17.35
N LEU A 682 9.59 -18.42 17.30
CA LEU A 682 10.69 -19.31 17.68
C LEU A 682 11.30 -19.95 16.45
N ALA A 683 12.58 -19.71 16.19
CA ALA A 683 13.37 -20.36 15.15
C ALA A 683 14.47 -21.23 15.80
N VAL A 684 14.59 -22.48 15.37
CA VAL A 684 15.60 -23.42 15.92
C VAL A 684 16.71 -23.56 14.89
N LEU A 685 17.93 -23.20 15.23
CA LEU A 685 19.08 -23.27 14.33
C LEU A 685 20.10 -24.31 14.79
N ILE A 686 20.62 -25.09 13.85
CA ILE A 686 21.77 -25.99 14.00
C ILE A 686 22.77 -25.68 12.89
N ASN A 687 23.94 -26.30 12.93
CA ASN A 687 24.88 -26.19 11.82
C ASN A 687 24.18 -26.51 10.48
N PRO A 688 24.18 -25.59 9.49
CA PRO A 688 23.43 -25.75 8.23
C PRO A 688 23.91 -26.94 7.41
N VAL A 689 25.18 -27.36 7.54
CA VAL A 689 25.74 -28.57 6.91
C VAL A 689 25.03 -29.81 7.43
N ASP A 690 24.91 -29.98 8.73
CA ASP A 690 24.25 -31.12 9.36
C ASP A 690 22.73 -31.10 9.11
N ARG A 691 22.12 -29.91 9.07
CA ARG A 691 20.72 -29.76 8.69
C ARG A 691 20.47 -30.25 7.25
N ALA A 692 21.31 -29.86 6.28
CA ALA A 692 21.18 -30.24 4.89
C ALA A 692 21.27 -31.78 4.73
N TYR A 693 22.24 -32.41 5.38
CA TYR A 693 22.37 -33.86 5.38
C TYR A 693 21.18 -34.59 6.01
N SER A 694 20.75 -34.12 7.18
CA SER A 694 19.55 -34.66 7.86
C SER A 694 18.29 -34.52 7.00
N TRP A 695 18.18 -33.45 6.21
CA TRP A 695 17.05 -33.21 5.31
C TRP A 695 17.10 -34.17 4.10
N TYR A 696 18.24 -34.34 3.47
CA TYR A 696 18.42 -35.33 2.39
C TYR A 696 18.10 -36.76 2.84
N GLN A 697 18.60 -37.21 3.99
CA GLN A 697 18.28 -38.51 4.56
C GLN A 697 16.78 -38.67 4.87
N HIS A 698 16.11 -37.58 5.25
CA HIS A 698 14.67 -37.56 5.43
C HIS A 698 13.95 -37.80 4.11
N GLN A 699 14.33 -37.11 3.01
CA GLN A 699 13.74 -37.31 1.69
C GLN A 699 13.94 -38.76 1.20
N ARG A 700 15.12 -39.34 1.36
CA ARG A 700 15.36 -40.75 1.04
C ARG A 700 14.43 -41.69 1.81
N ALA A 701 14.24 -41.44 3.11
CA ALA A 701 13.36 -42.25 3.95
C ALA A 701 11.87 -42.10 3.58
N HIS A 702 11.50 -41.04 2.90
CA HIS A 702 10.15 -40.80 2.37
C HIS A 702 10.01 -41.14 0.90
N GLN A 703 10.96 -41.91 0.36
CA GLN A 703 10.92 -42.44 -1.01
C GLN A 703 10.90 -41.37 -2.11
N ASP A 704 11.52 -40.17 -1.85
CA ASP A 704 11.69 -39.17 -2.90
C ASP A 704 12.56 -39.76 -4.03
N PRO A 705 12.07 -39.87 -5.28
CA PRO A 705 12.77 -40.56 -6.38
C PRO A 705 14.15 -39.99 -6.66
N MET A 706 14.30 -38.65 -6.57
CA MET A 706 15.58 -38.00 -6.85
C MET A 706 16.58 -38.25 -5.72
N ALA A 707 16.12 -38.23 -4.46
CA ALA A 707 16.96 -38.48 -3.30
C ALA A 707 17.39 -39.97 -3.19
N ILE A 708 16.61 -40.90 -3.76
CA ILE A 708 16.97 -42.34 -3.81
C ILE A 708 18.03 -42.59 -4.90
N ASN A 709 17.82 -42.00 -6.08
CA ASN A 709 18.62 -42.28 -7.27
C ASN A 709 19.96 -41.53 -7.32
N HIS A 710 20.12 -40.49 -6.46
CA HIS A 710 21.33 -39.69 -6.41
C HIS A 710 21.97 -39.72 -5.03
N THR A 711 23.29 -39.76 -4.97
CA THR A 711 24.08 -39.62 -3.75
C THR A 711 23.97 -38.20 -3.20
N PHE A 712 24.24 -38.01 -1.92
CA PHE A 712 24.24 -36.67 -1.31
C PHE A 712 25.23 -35.74 -2.00
N GLN A 713 26.41 -36.23 -2.37
CA GLN A 713 27.42 -35.46 -3.09
C GLN A 713 26.88 -34.97 -4.44
N GLU A 714 26.22 -35.79 -5.23
CA GLU A 714 25.62 -35.39 -6.51
C GLU A 714 24.52 -34.32 -6.31
N VAL A 715 23.72 -34.46 -5.25
CA VAL A 715 22.67 -33.49 -4.95
C VAL A 715 23.27 -32.12 -4.60
N VAL A 716 24.27 -32.05 -3.69
CA VAL A 716 24.79 -30.77 -3.24
C VAL A 716 25.68 -30.08 -4.28
N THR A 717 26.33 -30.84 -5.17
CA THR A 717 27.17 -30.31 -6.24
C THR A 717 26.45 -30.14 -7.59
N ALA A 718 25.14 -30.36 -7.65
CA ALA A 718 24.38 -30.19 -8.89
C ALA A 718 24.58 -28.77 -9.49
N GLY A 719 24.98 -28.73 -10.76
CA GLY A 719 25.27 -27.50 -11.48
C GLY A 719 24.23 -27.18 -12.57
N PRO A 720 24.39 -26.07 -13.32
CA PRO A 720 23.44 -25.66 -14.37
C PRO A 720 23.20 -26.73 -15.47
N ALA A 721 24.13 -27.64 -15.69
CA ALA A 721 24.01 -28.72 -16.65
C ALA A 721 23.32 -29.99 -16.09
N SER A 722 23.02 -30.02 -14.80
CA SER A 722 22.31 -31.12 -14.14
C SER A 722 20.83 -31.16 -14.51
N PRO A 723 20.15 -32.33 -14.40
CA PRO A 723 18.71 -32.42 -14.58
C PRO A 723 17.95 -31.40 -13.71
N ARG A 724 16.89 -30.83 -14.27
CA ARG A 724 16.09 -29.77 -13.59
C ARG A 724 15.58 -30.23 -12.22
N GLU A 725 15.12 -31.47 -12.13
CA GLU A 725 14.61 -32.08 -10.91
C GLU A 725 15.69 -32.17 -9.82
N LEU A 726 16.94 -32.50 -10.22
CA LEU A 726 18.07 -32.54 -9.30
C LEU A 726 18.45 -31.15 -8.79
N ILE A 727 18.40 -30.12 -9.65
CA ILE A 727 18.60 -28.72 -9.25
C ILE A 727 17.51 -28.26 -8.27
N ILE A 728 16.25 -28.67 -8.50
CA ILE A 728 15.15 -28.39 -7.58
C ILE A 728 15.39 -29.04 -6.22
N LEU A 729 15.81 -30.31 -6.19
CA LEU A 729 16.12 -31.02 -4.97
C LEU A 729 17.28 -30.34 -4.22
N GLN A 730 18.35 -29.95 -4.93
CA GLN A 730 19.48 -29.21 -4.36
C GLN A 730 19.00 -27.91 -3.69
N ARG A 731 18.19 -27.09 -4.41
CA ARG A 731 17.67 -25.83 -3.85
C ARG A 731 16.85 -26.07 -2.59
N ARG A 732 15.97 -27.06 -2.58
CA ARG A 732 15.19 -27.44 -1.39
C ARG A 732 16.09 -27.90 -0.23
N CYS A 733 17.22 -28.56 -0.55
CA CYS A 733 18.19 -29.00 0.42
C CYS A 733 19.00 -27.84 1.00
N LEU A 734 19.51 -26.93 0.17
CA LEU A 734 20.49 -25.93 0.59
C LEU A 734 19.88 -24.59 1.03
N LYS A 735 18.87 -24.09 0.30
CA LYS A 735 18.29 -22.76 0.56
C LYS A 735 17.86 -22.53 2.02
N PRO A 736 17.19 -23.46 2.73
CA PRO A 736 16.80 -23.25 4.11
C PRO A 736 17.93 -23.07 5.12
N GLY A 737 19.19 -23.37 4.74
CA GLY A 737 20.39 -23.16 5.55
C GLY A 737 20.96 -21.73 5.49
N ALA A 738 20.52 -20.89 4.56
CA ALA A 738 20.88 -19.46 4.50
C ALA A 738 20.08 -18.66 5.53
N TYR A 739 20.36 -18.87 6.81
CA TYR A 739 19.53 -18.44 7.94
C TYR A 739 19.34 -16.93 8.03
N ALA A 740 20.39 -16.15 7.79
CA ALA A 740 20.31 -14.68 7.87
C ALA A 740 19.24 -14.12 6.93
N THR A 741 19.25 -14.58 5.66
CA THR A 741 18.28 -14.13 4.64
C THR A 741 16.83 -14.42 5.06
N HIS A 742 16.57 -15.56 5.68
CA HIS A 742 15.22 -15.92 6.14
C HIS A 742 14.82 -15.17 7.40
N LEU A 743 15.73 -15.02 8.36
CA LEU A 743 15.48 -14.24 9.58
C LEU A 743 15.21 -12.76 9.27
N GLU A 744 15.92 -12.16 8.31
CA GLU A 744 15.67 -10.79 7.89
C GLU A 744 14.25 -10.60 7.32
N ARG A 745 13.71 -11.59 6.60
CA ARG A 745 12.30 -11.54 6.14
C ARG A 745 11.31 -11.55 7.31
N TRP A 746 11.57 -12.35 8.35
CA TRP A 746 10.75 -12.35 9.56
C TRP A 746 10.88 -11.02 10.31
N LEU A 747 12.09 -10.47 10.43
CA LEU A 747 12.38 -9.19 11.09
C LEU A 747 11.83 -7.97 10.29
N HIS A 748 11.53 -8.13 9.02
CA HIS A 748 10.82 -7.10 8.26
C HIS A 748 9.38 -6.91 8.73
N HIS A 749 8.77 -7.94 9.30
CA HIS A 749 7.38 -7.93 9.74
C HIS A 749 7.19 -8.02 11.26
N TYR A 750 8.18 -8.49 11.99
CA TYR A 750 8.14 -8.64 13.44
C TYR A 750 9.28 -7.86 14.10
N GLN A 751 9.00 -7.29 15.28
CA GLN A 751 10.02 -6.60 16.05
C GLN A 751 11.11 -7.58 16.53
N PRO A 752 12.37 -7.15 16.68
CA PRO A 752 13.43 -8.00 17.23
C PRO A 752 13.08 -8.67 18.56
N SER A 753 12.33 -7.99 19.44
CA SER A 753 11.84 -8.51 20.71
C SER A 753 10.80 -9.64 20.59
N GLN A 754 10.23 -9.83 19.42
CA GLN A 754 9.28 -10.90 19.14
C GLN A 754 9.92 -12.15 18.53
N VAL A 755 11.19 -12.09 18.13
CA VAL A 755 11.89 -13.19 17.46
C VAL A 755 12.96 -13.74 18.38
N HIS A 756 12.90 -15.04 18.70
CA HIS A 756 13.88 -15.73 19.54
C HIS A 756 14.51 -16.90 18.78
N ILE A 757 15.84 -16.94 18.81
CA ILE A 757 16.64 -17.95 18.15
C ILE A 757 17.06 -18.99 19.16
N VAL A 758 16.60 -20.21 18.94
CA VAL A 758 16.90 -21.38 19.78
C VAL A 758 18.12 -22.12 19.22
N ASP A 759 19.15 -22.30 20.04
CA ASP A 759 20.28 -23.17 19.70
C ASP A 759 19.84 -24.64 19.74
N GLY A 760 19.68 -25.25 18.56
CA GLY A 760 19.26 -26.66 18.44
C GLY A 760 20.29 -27.67 18.94
N SER A 761 21.58 -27.31 18.99
CA SER A 761 22.63 -28.14 19.58
C SER A 761 22.49 -28.16 21.11
N GLN A 762 22.25 -27.01 21.74
CA GLN A 762 21.94 -26.94 23.16
C GLN A 762 20.60 -27.58 23.51
N LEU A 763 19.58 -27.45 22.63
CA LEU A 763 18.28 -28.13 22.80
C LEU A 763 18.47 -29.66 22.84
N ARG A 764 19.45 -30.19 22.13
CA ARG A 764 19.80 -31.61 22.12
C ARG A 764 20.63 -32.02 23.37
N SER A 765 21.56 -31.19 23.81
CA SER A 765 22.48 -31.51 24.94
C SER A 765 21.90 -31.16 26.30
N ASN A 766 21.24 -30.02 26.45
CA ASN A 766 20.65 -29.52 27.69
C ASN A 766 19.30 -28.84 27.45
N PRO A 767 18.23 -29.60 27.16
CA PRO A 767 16.93 -29.05 26.86
C PRO A 767 16.31 -28.26 28.02
N ALA A 768 16.59 -28.63 29.27
CA ALA A 768 16.02 -27.95 30.45
C ALA A 768 16.44 -26.46 30.48
N LEU A 769 17.72 -26.18 30.24
CA LEU A 769 18.22 -24.80 30.20
C LEU A 769 17.60 -23.98 29.04
N VAL A 770 17.50 -24.60 27.87
CA VAL A 770 16.90 -23.95 26.69
C VAL A 770 15.43 -23.64 26.93
N MET A 771 14.69 -24.60 27.50
CA MET A 771 13.27 -24.43 27.83
C MET A 771 13.03 -23.34 28.86
N GLU A 772 13.95 -23.17 29.83
CA GLU A 772 13.88 -22.06 30.79
C GLU A 772 14.01 -20.69 30.07
N GLY A 773 14.93 -20.57 29.14
CA GLY A 773 15.09 -19.38 28.32
C GLY A 773 13.84 -19.08 27.48
N ILE A 774 13.25 -20.11 26.87
CA ILE A 774 12.02 -19.98 26.08
C ILE A 774 10.84 -19.54 26.94
N GLN A 775 10.65 -20.11 28.14
CA GLN A 775 9.60 -19.68 29.07
C GLN A 775 9.70 -18.19 29.43
N ARG A 776 10.91 -17.72 29.75
CA ARG A 776 11.15 -16.29 30.02
C ARG A 776 10.84 -15.42 28.82
N PHE A 777 11.28 -15.83 27.63
CA PHE A 777 10.97 -15.11 26.37
C PHE A 777 9.46 -15.06 26.11
N LEU A 778 8.76 -16.17 26.26
CA LEU A 778 7.31 -16.23 26.08
C LEU A 778 6.54 -15.44 27.16
N GLY A 779 7.11 -15.33 28.38
CA GLY A 779 6.43 -14.71 29.52
C GLY A 779 5.36 -15.62 30.11
N VAL A 780 5.54 -16.94 30.02
CA VAL A 780 4.56 -17.93 30.51
C VAL A 780 4.73 -18.11 32.04
N THR A 781 3.61 -18.17 32.74
CA THR A 781 3.55 -18.39 34.18
C THR A 781 2.52 -19.47 34.53
N PRO A 782 2.75 -20.29 35.58
CA PRO A 782 3.98 -20.41 36.41
C PRO A 782 5.16 -20.99 35.62
N ILE A 783 6.39 -20.75 36.06
CA ILE A 783 7.58 -21.39 35.46
C ILE A 783 7.53 -22.89 35.68
N PHE A 784 7.62 -23.68 34.62
CA PHE A 784 7.61 -25.14 34.66
C PHE A 784 9.04 -25.71 34.78
N ASN A 785 9.23 -26.72 35.66
CA ASN A 785 10.55 -27.30 35.91
C ASN A 785 10.86 -28.45 34.93
N TYR A 786 11.53 -28.12 33.81
CA TYR A 786 11.91 -29.11 32.81
C TYR A 786 13.02 -30.09 33.29
N THR A 787 13.81 -29.75 34.30
CA THR A 787 14.82 -30.65 34.83
C THR A 787 14.17 -31.87 35.50
N GLN A 788 13.02 -31.70 36.13
CA GLN A 788 12.24 -32.81 36.70
C GLN A 788 11.41 -33.56 35.67
N ALA A 789 10.97 -32.87 34.61
CA ALA A 789 10.08 -33.43 33.60
C ALA A 789 10.79 -34.24 32.50
N LEU A 790 12.10 -34.05 32.32
CA LEU A 790 12.86 -34.68 31.25
C LEU A 790 13.88 -35.69 31.82
N THR A 791 14.15 -36.75 31.07
CA THR A 791 15.19 -37.74 31.37
C THR A 791 15.91 -38.15 30.09
N TYR A 792 17.21 -38.35 30.13
CA TYR A 792 17.99 -38.83 28.99
C TYR A 792 17.90 -40.35 28.86
N ASP A 793 17.58 -40.84 27.67
CA ASP A 793 17.55 -42.26 27.35
C ASP A 793 18.83 -42.63 26.57
N GLU A 794 19.78 -43.27 27.22
CA GLU A 794 21.06 -43.65 26.61
C GLU A 794 20.88 -44.61 25.41
N SER A 795 19.88 -45.47 25.46
CA SER A 795 19.62 -46.45 24.39
C SER A 795 19.15 -45.77 23.09
N LYS A 796 18.46 -44.64 23.21
CA LYS A 796 17.96 -43.85 22.06
C LYS A 796 18.84 -42.66 21.74
N GLY A 797 19.68 -42.22 22.67
CA GLY A 797 20.57 -41.09 22.48
C GLY A 797 19.88 -39.70 22.45
N PHE A 798 18.74 -39.56 23.14
CA PHE A 798 18.02 -38.30 23.27
C PHE A 798 17.11 -38.18 24.48
N TRP A 799 16.65 -36.99 24.79
CA TRP A 799 15.82 -36.68 25.95
C TRP A 799 14.36 -37.09 25.72
N CYS A 800 13.79 -37.70 26.75
CA CYS A 800 12.41 -38.20 26.78
C CYS A 800 11.63 -37.56 27.93
N GLN A 801 10.30 -37.56 27.84
CA GLN A 801 9.43 -37.19 28.97
C GLN A 801 9.53 -38.24 30.09
N ARG A 802 9.73 -37.76 31.29
CA ARG A 802 9.65 -38.63 32.50
C ARG A 802 8.16 -38.90 32.81
N VAL A 803 7.83 -40.16 33.04
CA VAL A 803 6.49 -40.60 33.45
C VAL A 803 6.62 -41.22 34.81
N GLU A 804 5.87 -40.73 35.80
CA GLU A 804 5.89 -41.28 37.16
C GLU A 804 5.45 -42.75 37.17
N GLY A 805 6.28 -43.64 37.76
CA GLY A 805 6.01 -45.06 37.85
C GLY A 805 6.01 -45.84 36.52
N GLY A 806 6.38 -45.21 35.39
CA GLY A 806 6.35 -45.81 34.09
C GLY A 806 7.65 -45.67 33.27
N ARG A 807 7.66 -46.25 32.06
CA ARG A 807 8.77 -46.08 31.11
C ARG A 807 8.74 -44.67 30.51
N PRO A 808 9.92 -44.02 30.31
CA PRO A 808 9.95 -42.71 29.69
C PRO A 808 9.21 -42.66 28.34
N LYS A 809 8.40 -41.63 28.13
CA LYS A 809 7.74 -41.40 26.83
C LYS A 809 8.69 -40.64 25.91
N CYS A 810 9.13 -41.29 24.87
CA CYS A 810 10.11 -40.72 23.92
C CYS A 810 9.46 -40.42 22.56
N LEU A 811 10.14 -39.63 21.73
CA LEU A 811 9.76 -39.40 20.35
C LEU A 811 9.66 -40.72 19.58
N GLY A 812 8.79 -40.75 18.57
CA GLY A 812 8.54 -41.96 17.77
C GLY A 812 9.78 -42.43 17.00
N LYS A 813 9.74 -43.70 16.55
CA LYS A 813 10.84 -44.40 15.84
C LYS A 813 11.34 -43.67 14.57
N SER A 814 10.55 -42.77 14.00
CA SER A 814 10.94 -41.95 12.83
C SER A 814 11.86 -40.78 13.18
N LYS A 815 12.06 -40.48 14.48
CA LYS A 815 12.89 -39.39 14.98
C LYS A 815 14.17 -39.94 15.60
N GLY A 816 15.27 -39.15 15.50
CA GLY A 816 16.59 -39.62 16.01
C GLY A 816 17.22 -40.76 15.23
N ARG A 817 16.93 -40.92 13.94
CA ARG A 817 17.53 -41.95 13.11
C ARG A 817 19.05 -41.79 13.09
N LYS A 818 19.79 -42.91 13.23
CA LYS A 818 21.22 -42.94 12.94
C LYS A 818 21.40 -43.02 11.43
N TYR A 819 22.16 -42.11 10.89
CA TYR A 819 22.51 -42.06 9.47
C TYR A 819 23.97 -42.48 9.30
N PRO A 820 24.36 -43.00 8.11
CA PRO A 820 25.77 -43.14 7.76
C PRO A 820 26.48 -41.79 7.89
N ASP A 821 27.75 -41.79 8.15
CA ASP A 821 28.52 -40.55 8.21
C ASP A 821 28.55 -39.85 6.85
N MET A 822 28.50 -38.50 6.88
CA MET A 822 28.64 -37.69 5.69
C MET A 822 30.07 -37.81 5.14
N THR A 823 30.21 -37.90 3.82
CA THR A 823 31.56 -37.96 3.22
C THR A 823 32.31 -36.64 3.49
N PRO A 824 33.66 -36.73 3.69
CA PRO A 824 34.47 -35.51 3.93
C PRO A 824 34.35 -34.48 2.81
N GLU A 825 34.22 -34.93 1.57
CA GLU A 825 34.10 -34.04 0.38
C GLU A 825 32.79 -33.24 0.41
N SER A 826 31.65 -33.92 0.74
CA SER A 826 30.38 -33.23 0.89
C SER A 826 30.39 -32.20 2.05
N ARG A 827 31.03 -32.59 3.15
CA ARG A 827 31.19 -31.69 4.31
C ARG A 827 32.02 -30.47 3.95
N ALA A 828 33.18 -30.66 3.31
CA ALA A 828 34.05 -29.56 2.88
C ALA A 828 33.33 -28.61 1.91
N PHE A 829 32.62 -29.15 0.92
CA PHE A 829 31.84 -28.38 -0.04
C PHE A 829 30.77 -27.52 0.66
N LEU A 830 30.00 -28.09 1.57
CA LEU A 830 28.92 -27.39 2.28
C LEU A 830 29.46 -26.38 3.28
N THR A 831 30.61 -26.66 3.95
CA THR A 831 31.24 -25.67 4.86
C THR A 831 31.66 -24.44 4.08
N GLU A 832 32.24 -24.62 2.88
CA GLU A 832 32.56 -23.48 2.02
C GLU A 832 31.32 -22.78 1.50
N HIS A 833 30.29 -23.52 1.05
CA HIS A 833 29.04 -22.98 0.56
C HIS A 833 28.32 -22.10 1.62
N TYR A 834 28.35 -22.50 2.89
CA TYR A 834 27.66 -21.75 3.94
C TYR A 834 28.54 -20.71 4.64
N ARG A 835 29.82 -20.59 4.31
CA ARG A 835 30.75 -19.66 4.95
C ARG A 835 30.21 -18.23 4.97
N GLU A 836 29.88 -17.69 3.79
CA GLU A 836 29.36 -16.32 3.69
C GLU A 836 28.02 -16.17 4.41
N HIS A 837 27.11 -17.13 4.27
CA HIS A 837 25.82 -17.13 4.97
C HIS A 837 25.96 -17.17 6.51
N ASN A 838 26.97 -17.90 7.03
CA ASN A 838 27.26 -17.93 8.46
C ASN A 838 27.86 -16.61 8.95
N MET A 839 28.64 -15.91 8.11
CA MET A 839 29.11 -14.56 8.41
C MET A 839 28.00 -13.51 8.40
N GLU A 840 27.06 -13.62 7.47
CA GLU A 840 25.84 -12.80 7.46
C GLU A 840 25.02 -13.03 8.73
N LEU A 841 24.88 -14.29 9.16
CA LEU A 841 24.18 -14.66 10.39
C LEU A 841 24.87 -14.06 11.62
N LEU A 842 26.21 -14.14 11.69
CA LEU A 842 27.00 -13.54 12.78
C LEU A 842 26.72 -12.03 12.90
N ARG A 843 26.80 -11.31 11.76
CA ARG A 843 26.51 -9.86 11.71
C ARG A 843 25.09 -9.55 12.16
N LEU A 844 24.12 -10.35 11.70
CA LEU A 844 22.72 -10.18 12.07
C LEU A 844 22.50 -10.40 13.58
N LEU A 845 23.03 -11.48 14.15
CA LEU A 845 22.86 -11.80 15.56
C LEU A 845 23.52 -10.76 16.48
N ASN A 846 24.71 -10.26 16.11
CA ASN A 846 25.37 -9.18 16.83
C ASN A 846 24.55 -7.87 16.79
N ARG A 847 24.02 -7.52 15.62
CA ARG A 847 23.11 -6.36 15.47
C ARG A 847 21.86 -6.46 16.34
N LEU A 848 21.34 -7.68 16.52
CA LEU A 848 20.14 -7.93 17.31
C LEU A 848 20.43 -8.11 18.81
N GLY A 849 21.68 -8.14 19.23
CA GLY A 849 22.09 -8.47 20.60
C GLY A 849 21.68 -9.89 21.04
N GLN A 850 21.52 -10.82 20.08
CA GLN A 850 21.15 -12.22 20.34
C GLN A 850 22.43 -13.05 20.63
N PRO A 851 22.34 -14.04 21.54
CA PRO A 851 23.50 -14.91 21.81
C PRO A 851 23.82 -15.75 20.56
N LEU A 852 25.12 -15.91 20.29
CA LEU A 852 25.57 -16.74 19.16
C LEU A 852 25.37 -18.23 19.52
N PRO A 853 24.77 -19.03 18.63
CA PRO A 853 24.70 -20.48 18.77
C PRO A 853 26.09 -21.13 18.95
N ALA A 854 26.18 -22.18 19.76
CA ALA A 854 27.44 -22.84 20.08
C ALA A 854 28.19 -23.32 18.81
N TRP A 855 27.45 -23.95 17.88
CA TRP A 855 28.03 -24.42 16.61
C TRP A 855 28.63 -23.30 15.73
N LEU A 856 28.03 -22.09 15.76
CA LEU A 856 28.54 -20.94 15.00
C LEU A 856 29.82 -20.40 15.63
N ARG A 857 29.91 -20.37 16.96
CA ARG A 857 31.15 -20.00 17.68
C ARG A 857 32.28 -20.97 17.40
N GLU A 858 32.00 -22.28 17.43
CA GLU A 858 32.98 -23.35 17.17
C GLU A 858 33.50 -23.26 15.72
N GLU A 859 32.63 -22.99 14.74
CA GLU A 859 33.02 -22.87 13.34
C GLU A 859 33.90 -21.63 13.09
N LEU A 860 33.61 -20.52 13.77
CA LEU A 860 34.43 -19.30 13.73
C LEU A 860 35.81 -19.49 14.37
N GLN A 861 35.91 -20.33 15.40
CA GLN A 861 37.19 -20.65 16.05
C GLN A 861 38.04 -21.63 15.26
N SER A 862 37.41 -22.58 14.56
CA SER A 862 38.10 -23.63 13.76
C SER A 862 38.61 -23.11 12.41
N SER A 863 37.99 -22.10 11.86
CA SER A 863 38.48 -21.38 10.69
C SER A 863 39.35 -20.22 11.20
N SER A 864 40.66 -20.31 11.01
CA SER A 864 41.56 -19.17 11.16
C SER A 864 41.13 -18.09 10.14
N TRP A 865 40.17 -17.26 10.53
CA TRP A 865 39.71 -16.12 9.75
C TRP A 865 40.74 -15.01 9.86
N SER A 866 41.88 -15.15 9.12
CA SER A 866 42.86 -14.09 8.90
C SER A 866 42.47 -13.26 7.67
#